data_88dd23f4d553a6a61c41b739d0b18c4d
#
_entry.id   88dd23f4d553a6a61c41b739d0b18c4d
#
_cell.length_a   1.000
_cell.length_b   1.000
_cell.length_c   1.000
_cell.angle_alpha   90.00
_cell.angle_beta   90.00
_cell.angle_gamma   90.00
#
_symmetry.space_group_name_H-M   'P 1'
#
loop_
_entity.id
_entity.type
_entity.pdbx_description
1 polymer ?
#
loop_
_entity_poly.entity_id
_entity_poly.type
_entity_poly.pdbx_seq_one_letter_code
_entity_poly.pdbx_strand_id
1 'polypeptide(L)'
;MNLKSLIGKLNDSSRGALDAAAGLCLASTHYDVEVEHYLTKLADSTDNDAAAIFRHFEIDSSRFKGELARALDKLKRGSARAPSLGPSLMRMLVEGWTIGSIDYNAAQVRTGYTILALATHEELVRLMRDISREFQKIQPDALKKEFASIIANSGEEVEAELAAAAPVPGAPAAGAKPGGKTPNLDQFTINLTEKAKTGKIDPVLGRDFEIRQVVDILMRRRQNNPILTGEAGVGKTAVVEGFALRVSQGDVPPPLRNVIVRTLDLALLQAGAGIKGEFENRLKGLIEEVKASPIPIILFIDEAHTMIGAGGQAGQGDAANLLKPALARGELRTIAATTWSEYKKYFEKDPALARRFQVVKVEEPIETQCLTMLRGIVPSLEKHHQVRILDEGLNAAVHLSHRYLAGRQLPDKAVSVLDTACARLALGQSATPPAIEDSVRQLDDLAVQQRILEREAATGTDHRERLFEIAKKGTDIESRLSALRTRFEKERDLVTTIRDLRTQLEGAVASQNGKGSVATPEILGVAAEVAAPAAVAGGAAPETSSTTATAVVEAPKPVDPSELRSKLAQAESELAALQGETPMILVAVNSQIVGEVISAWTGIPVGKMMKDEISTVLSLPSFLGQRVIGQNHALEIISQRISTSRARLDDPNKPIGVFMLVGPSGVGKTETALALSDLLYGGERNLITINMSEFQEAHTVSTLKGSPPGYVGYGEGGVLTEAVRRRPYAVVLLDEVEKAHPDVLELFYQVFDKGMMEDGEGREIDFKNTIIILTTNAGTDTMAKLCADRETMPGPDGLVKALKPELNKIFKPAFLGRMVMIPYMPVRDENLKQIIRLKLGKIQRRIQENHKIDLTYDGALVDEVAKRCTEVESGARNVDNILTNTLLPDISRQLLSSMAAGEAMSRINVSIGNDGSFVYQ
;
A
#
# COMPACT_ATOMS: atom_id res chain seq x y z
N MET A 1 11.18 -16.88 -15.42
CA MET A 1 11.90 -16.85 -14.12
C MET A 1 12.35 -15.43 -13.86
N ASN A 2 12.17 -14.89 -12.66
CA ASN A 2 12.58 -13.51 -12.34
C ASN A 2 14.09 -13.49 -12.12
N LEU A 3 14.83 -12.66 -12.87
CA LEU A 3 16.30 -12.51 -12.81
C LEU A 3 16.80 -12.30 -11.36
N LYS A 4 16.12 -11.46 -10.60
CA LYS A 4 16.46 -11.17 -9.19
C LYS A 4 16.39 -12.42 -8.31
N SER A 5 15.42 -13.31 -8.55
CA SER A 5 15.31 -14.58 -7.84
C SER A 5 16.42 -15.56 -8.22
N LEU A 6 16.84 -15.57 -9.48
CA LEU A 6 17.93 -16.46 -9.94
C LEU A 6 19.27 -16.03 -9.35
N ILE A 7 19.59 -14.73 -9.37
CA ILE A 7 20.81 -14.18 -8.75
C ILE A 7 20.82 -14.47 -7.23
N GLY A 8 19.65 -14.41 -6.57
CA GLY A 8 19.53 -14.76 -5.15
C GLY A 8 19.77 -16.24 -4.82
N LYS A 9 19.79 -17.12 -5.84
CA LYS A 9 20.07 -18.55 -5.68
C LYS A 9 21.53 -18.93 -5.93
N LEU A 10 22.37 -18.00 -6.39
CA LEU A 10 23.80 -18.23 -6.55
C LEU A 10 24.47 -18.31 -5.17
N ASN A 11 25.42 -19.23 -5.01
CA ASN A 11 26.33 -19.22 -3.86
C ASN A 11 27.28 -18.04 -3.96
N ASP A 12 28.06 -17.78 -2.91
CA ASP A 12 28.92 -16.59 -2.85
C ASP A 12 30.03 -16.64 -3.92
N SER A 13 30.58 -17.81 -4.22
CA SER A 13 31.58 -18.01 -5.29
C SER A 13 31.01 -17.70 -6.69
N SER A 14 29.82 -18.24 -7.01
CA SER A 14 29.16 -17.97 -8.31
C SER A 14 28.71 -16.52 -8.44
N ARG A 15 28.24 -15.90 -7.35
CA ARG A 15 27.84 -14.50 -7.31
C ARG A 15 29.05 -13.58 -7.48
N GLY A 16 30.12 -13.82 -6.73
CA GLY A 16 31.36 -13.06 -6.85
C GLY A 16 31.97 -13.13 -8.26
N ALA A 17 31.93 -14.32 -8.90
CA ALA A 17 32.35 -14.49 -10.28
C ALA A 17 31.48 -13.68 -11.27
N LEU A 18 30.16 -13.62 -11.03
CA LEU A 18 29.21 -12.86 -11.86
C LEU A 18 29.44 -11.35 -11.72
N ASP A 19 29.62 -10.86 -10.50
CA ASP A 19 29.89 -9.44 -10.23
C ASP A 19 31.25 -9.01 -10.82
N ALA A 20 32.27 -9.84 -10.69
CA ALA A 20 33.57 -9.61 -11.31
C ALA A 20 33.50 -9.66 -12.84
N ALA A 21 32.67 -10.53 -13.42
CA ALA A 21 32.42 -10.60 -14.87
C ALA A 21 31.73 -9.32 -15.38
N ALA A 22 30.78 -8.78 -14.64
CA ALA A 22 30.14 -7.51 -14.96
C ALA A 22 31.14 -6.34 -14.93
N GLY A 23 32.04 -6.32 -13.93
CA GLY A 23 33.15 -5.36 -13.85
C GLY A 23 34.11 -5.46 -15.04
N LEU A 24 34.46 -6.69 -15.47
CA LEU A 24 35.29 -6.92 -16.64
C LEU A 24 34.61 -6.45 -17.94
N CYS A 25 33.33 -6.74 -18.10
CA CYS A 25 32.52 -6.28 -19.23
C CYS A 25 32.50 -4.76 -19.35
N LEU A 26 32.33 -4.08 -18.22
CA LEU A 26 32.33 -2.61 -18.14
C LEU A 26 33.71 -2.03 -18.50
N ALA A 27 34.77 -2.59 -17.95
CA ALA A 27 36.16 -2.17 -18.21
C ALA A 27 36.54 -2.36 -19.68
N SER A 28 36.00 -3.42 -20.31
CA SER A 28 36.23 -3.73 -21.74
C SER A 28 35.27 -3.02 -22.68
N THR A 29 34.31 -2.20 -22.15
CA THR A 29 33.28 -1.50 -22.92
C THR A 29 32.40 -2.42 -23.78
N HIS A 30 32.14 -3.65 -23.35
CA HIS A 30 31.28 -4.59 -24.04
C HIS A 30 29.81 -4.28 -23.73
N TYR A 31 28.86 -4.76 -24.57
CA TYR A 31 27.42 -4.46 -24.45
C TYR A 31 26.74 -5.32 -23.40
N ASP A 32 27.05 -6.61 -23.37
CA ASP A 32 26.43 -7.60 -22.50
C ASP A 32 27.49 -8.44 -21.78
N VAL A 33 27.16 -8.90 -20.58
CA VAL A 33 27.99 -9.85 -19.83
C VAL A 33 27.75 -11.23 -20.42
N GLU A 34 28.71 -11.76 -21.13
CA GLU A 34 28.64 -13.08 -21.78
C GLU A 34 29.35 -14.16 -20.96
N VAL A 35 29.20 -15.43 -21.38
CA VAL A 35 29.78 -16.59 -20.72
C VAL A 35 31.32 -16.48 -20.62
N GLU A 36 31.97 -15.86 -21.61
CA GLU A 36 33.42 -15.64 -21.64
C GLU A 36 33.90 -14.76 -20.50
N HIS A 37 33.17 -13.71 -20.14
CA HIS A 37 33.49 -12.86 -19.00
C HIS A 37 33.42 -13.65 -17.70
N TYR A 38 32.33 -14.44 -17.53
CA TYR A 38 32.13 -15.27 -16.34
C TYR A 38 33.23 -16.33 -16.19
N LEU A 39 33.53 -17.10 -17.25
CA LEU A 39 34.55 -18.12 -17.24
C LEU A 39 35.96 -17.55 -17.02
N THR A 40 36.23 -16.34 -17.52
CA THR A 40 37.52 -15.67 -17.29
C THR A 40 37.72 -15.41 -15.80
N LYS A 41 36.67 -14.91 -15.13
CA LYS A 41 36.71 -14.64 -13.69
C LYS A 41 36.71 -15.93 -12.85
N LEU A 42 35.98 -16.93 -13.29
CA LEU A 42 35.95 -18.23 -12.65
C LEU A 42 37.31 -18.94 -12.70
N ALA A 43 38.04 -18.81 -13.82
CA ALA A 43 39.38 -19.39 -14.00
C ALA A 43 40.47 -18.66 -13.20
N ASP A 44 40.20 -17.47 -12.67
CA ASP A 44 41.09 -16.73 -11.77
C ASP A 44 41.08 -17.28 -10.33
N SER A 45 40.00 -17.97 -9.93
CA SER A 45 39.86 -18.59 -8.62
C SER A 45 40.47 -20.00 -8.60
N THR A 46 41.13 -20.34 -7.50
CA THR A 46 41.80 -21.64 -7.34
C THR A 46 41.07 -22.60 -6.41
N ASP A 47 40.05 -22.14 -5.68
CA ASP A 47 39.38 -22.88 -4.59
C ASP A 47 37.87 -23.01 -4.78
N ASN A 48 37.43 -23.15 -6.03
CA ASN A 48 36.03 -23.38 -6.37
C ASN A 48 35.83 -24.75 -7.05
N ASP A 49 34.56 -25.19 -7.21
CA ASP A 49 34.21 -26.44 -7.87
C ASP A 49 34.73 -26.48 -9.31
N ALA A 50 34.70 -25.37 -10.04
CA ALA A 50 35.18 -25.25 -11.39
C ALA A 50 36.69 -25.54 -11.48
N ALA A 51 37.49 -25.05 -10.53
CA ALA A 51 38.92 -25.34 -10.47
C ALA A 51 39.23 -26.81 -10.14
N ALA A 52 38.39 -27.46 -9.30
CA ALA A 52 38.46 -28.89 -9.04
C ALA A 52 38.18 -29.71 -10.31
N ILE A 53 37.16 -29.35 -11.05
CA ILE A 53 36.78 -29.97 -12.33
C ILE A 53 37.89 -29.77 -13.37
N PHE A 54 38.44 -28.57 -13.49
CA PHE A 54 39.51 -28.26 -14.44
C PHE A 54 40.79 -29.08 -14.14
N ARG A 55 41.11 -29.29 -12.86
CA ARG A 55 42.22 -30.13 -12.45
C ARG A 55 42.02 -31.62 -12.76
N HIS A 56 40.79 -32.12 -12.53
CA HIS A 56 40.42 -33.52 -12.79
C HIS A 56 40.52 -33.88 -14.28
N PHE A 57 40.09 -33.00 -15.17
CA PHE A 57 40.13 -33.19 -16.62
C PHE A 57 41.41 -32.68 -17.27
N GLU A 58 42.48 -32.39 -16.52
CA GLU A 58 43.76 -31.92 -17.00
C GLU A 58 43.67 -30.75 -17.99
N ILE A 59 42.84 -29.75 -17.66
CA ILE A 59 42.74 -28.54 -18.47
C ILE A 59 43.95 -27.63 -18.21
N ASP A 60 44.67 -27.28 -19.29
CA ASP A 60 45.76 -26.32 -19.21
C ASP A 60 45.21 -24.90 -18.96
N SER A 61 45.34 -24.41 -17.74
CA SER A 61 44.83 -23.12 -17.31
C SER A 61 45.40 -21.96 -18.13
N SER A 62 46.65 -22.04 -18.57
CA SER A 62 47.25 -20.95 -19.36
C SER A 62 46.68 -20.89 -20.77
N ARG A 63 46.48 -22.05 -21.41
CA ARG A 63 45.88 -22.16 -22.73
C ARG A 63 44.41 -21.79 -22.68
N PHE A 64 43.65 -22.24 -21.67
CA PHE A 64 42.28 -21.93 -21.46
C PHE A 64 42.03 -20.42 -21.31
N LYS A 65 42.80 -19.73 -20.44
CA LYS A 65 42.77 -18.27 -20.29
C LYS A 65 43.12 -17.56 -21.59
N GLY A 66 44.09 -18.06 -22.36
CA GLY A 66 44.48 -17.48 -23.65
C GLY A 66 43.39 -17.66 -24.74
N GLU A 67 42.58 -18.74 -24.66
CA GLU A 67 41.43 -18.95 -25.55
C GLU A 67 40.29 -18.06 -25.20
N LEU A 68 39.99 -17.88 -23.91
CA LEU A 68 38.98 -16.96 -23.39
C LEU A 68 39.31 -15.49 -23.74
N ALA A 69 40.57 -15.06 -23.59
CA ALA A 69 41.00 -13.72 -23.96
C ALA A 69 40.75 -13.43 -25.46
N ARG A 70 41.10 -14.39 -26.33
CA ARG A 70 40.83 -14.27 -27.78
C ARG A 70 39.31 -14.28 -28.09
N ALA A 71 38.50 -14.98 -27.32
CA ALA A 71 37.03 -14.94 -27.48
C ALA A 71 36.47 -13.58 -27.04
N LEU A 72 36.94 -13.02 -25.93
CA LEU A 72 36.58 -11.69 -25.46
C LEU A 72 36.93 -10.58 -26.45
N ASP A 73 38.08 -10.69 -27.13
CA ASP A 73 38.50 -9.72 -28.17
C ASP A 73 37.59 -9.69 -29.41
N LYS A 74 36.83 -10.75 -29.64
CA LYS A 74 35.84 -10.84 -30.75
C LYS A 74 34.50 -10.17 -30.39
N LEU A 75 34.25 -9.88 -29.12
CA LEU A 75 32.98 -9.26 -28.69
C LEU A 75 32.94 -7.78 -29.10
N LYS A 76 31.72 -7.29 -29.40
CA LYS A 76 31.51 -5.89 -29.81
C LYS A 76 31.84 -4.94 -28.65
N ARG A 77 32.65 -3.91 -28.91
CA ARG A 77 33.06 -2.87 -27.97
C ARG A 77 32.34 -1.53 -28.27
N GLY A 78 32.30 -0.62 -27.29
CA GLY A 78 31.81 0.74 -27.48
C GLY A 78 30.50 1.02 -26.74
N SER A 79 30.11 0.21 -25.76
CA SER A 79 28.95 0.49 -24.92
C SER A 79 29.25 1.55 -23.86
N ALA A 80 28.41 2.58 -23.78
CA ALA A 80 28.40 3.57 -22.70
C ALA A 80 27.27 3.31 -21.66
N ARG A 81 26.53 2.20 -21.79
CA ARG A 81 25.45 1.82 -20.87
C ARG A 81 25.95 0.79 -19.85
N ALA A 82 25.23 0.69 -18.72
CA ALA A 82 25.41 -0.40 -17.80
C ALA A 82 25.17 -1.74 -18.54
N PRO A 83 26.09 -2.73 -18.45
CA PRO A 83 25.97 -3.98 -19.19
C PRO A 83 24.78 -4.80 -18.69
N SER A 84 24.03 -5.41 -19.63
CA SER A 84 23.00 -6.39 -19.32
C SER A 84 23.57 -7.82 -19.34
N LEU A 85 22.86 -8.79 -18.77
CA LEU A 85 23.30 -10.19 -18.84
C LEU A 85 22.93 -10.76 -20.23
N GLY A 86 23.90 -11.32 -20.91
CA GLY A 86 23.74 -11.98 -22.20
C GLY A 86 22.81 -13.20 -22.13
N PRO A 87 22.09 -13.51 -23.22
CA PRO A 87 21.14 -14.64 -23.26
C PRO A 87 21.80 -15.99 -22.94
N SER A 88 23.03 -16.21 -23.42
CA SER A 88 23.79 -17.44 -23.19
C SER A 88 24.20 -17.61 -21.73
N LEU A 89 24.61 -16.51 -21.07
CA LEU A 89 24.94 -16.50 -19.65
C LEU A 89 23.68 -16.77 -18.80
N MET A 90 22.57 -16.13 -19.13
CA MET A 90 21.30 -16.37 -18.46
C MET A 90 20.87 -17.84 -18.56
N ARG A 91 20.99 -18.44 -19.75
CA ARG A 91 20.67 -19.83 -19.95
C ARG A 91 21.56 -20.75 -19.15
N MET A 92 22.88 -20.51 -19.10
CA MET A 92 23.83 -21.25 -18.29
C MET A 92 23.43 -21.25 -16.80
N LEU A 93 23.05 -20.11 -16.25
CA LEU A 93 22.65 -19.99 -14.85
C LEU A 93 21.32 -20.71 -14.56
N VAL A 94 20.34 -20.65 -15.50
CA VAL A 94 19.06 -21.35 -15.37
C VAL A 94 19.27 -22.87 -15.42
N GLU A 95 20.06 -23.36 -16.38
CA GLU A 95 20.38 -24.78 -16.52
C GLU A 95 21.21 -25.27 -15.33
N GLY A 96 22.19 -24.47 -14.85
CA GLY A 96 22.95 -24.77 -13.65
C GLY A 96 22.05 -24.89 -12.40
N TRP A 97 21.05 -24.02 -12.27
CA TRP A 97 20.01 -24.15 -11.23
C TRP A 97 19.19 -25.41 -11.40
N THR A 98 18.74 -25.72 -12.62
CA THR A 98 17.92 -26.89 -12.93
C THR A 98 18.67 -28.17 -12.57
N ILE A 99 19.91 -28.31 -13.01
CA ILE A 99 20.78 -29.46 -12.71
C ILE A 99 21.04 -29.56 -11.19
N GLY A 100 21.45 -28.46 -10.55
CA GLY A 100 21.74 -28.45 -9.13
C GLY A 100 20.54 -28.82 -8.28
N SER A 101 19.35 -28.28 -8.60
CA SER A 101 18.13 -28.51 -7.82
C SER A 101 17.50 -29.89 -8.07
N ILE A 102 17.54 -30.42 -9.31
CA ILE A 102 16.89 -31.67 -9.66
C ILE A 102 17.80 -32.86 -9.41
N ASP A 103 19.04 -32.81 -9.96
CA ASP A 103 19.95 -33.96 -9.91
C ASP A 103 20.70 -34.08 -8.58
N TYR A 104 20.96 -32.95 -7.90
CA TYR A 104 21.76 -32.90 -6.67
C TYR A 104 21.05 -32.31 -5.46
N ASN A 105 19.77 -32.00 -5.57
CA ASN A 105 18.95 -31.42 -4.48
C ASN A 105 19.60 -30.19 -3.78
N ALA A 106 20.34 -29.39 -4.53
CA ALA A 106 21.07 -28.24 -4.04
C ALA A 106 20.16 -27.02 -3.84
N ALA A 107 20.33 -26.30 -2.74
CA ALA A 107 19.58 -25.07 -2.44
C ALA A 107 20.12 -23.83 -3.19
N GLN A 108 21.37 -23.89 -3.69
CA GLN A 108 22.06 -22.80 -4.38
C GLN A 108 22.78 -23.30 -5.63
N VAL A 109 23.05 -22.39 -6.57
CA VAL A 109 23.83 -22.68 -7.77
C VAL A 109 25.29 -22.49 -7.43
N ARG A 110 26.05 -23.58 -7.47
CA ARG A 110 27.49 -23.61 -7.30
C ARG A 110 28.21 -23.52 -8.65
N THR A 111 29.48 -23.15 -8.65
CA THR A 111 30.26 -23.01 -9.89
C THR A 111 30.35 -24.33 -10.66
N GLY A 112 30.38 -25.47 -9.95
CA GLY A 112 30.38 -26.79 -10.57
C GLY A 112 29.16 -27.09 -11.42
N TYR A 113 27.96 -26.64 -10.99
CA TYR A 113 26.74 -26.82 -11.77
C TYR A 113 26.71 -25.94 -13.03
N THR A 114 27.34 -24.77 -13.01
CA THR A 114 27.48 -23.93 -14.20
C THR A 114 28.39 -24.58 -15.24
N ILE A 115 29.49 -25.22 -14.81
CA ILE A 115 30.36 -26.00 -15.70
C ILE A 115 29.62 -27.22 -16.26
N LEU A 116 28.85 -27.92 -15.45
CA LEU A 116 28.06 -29.07 -15.89
C LEU A 116 26.97 -28.65 -16.92
N ALA A 117 26.33 -27.49 -16.72
CA ALA A 117 25.39 -26.92 -17.69
C ALA A 117 26.07 -26.59 -19.03
N LEU A 118 27.24 -25.98 -19.00
CA LEU A 118 28.05 -25.70 -20.21
C LEU A 118 28.47 -26.97 -20.95
N ALA A 119 28.68 -28.10 -20.24
CA ALA A 119 29.08 -29.38 -20.81
C ALA A 119 27.93 -30.25 -21.32
N THR A 120 26.67 -30.03 -20.85
CA THR A 120 25.53 -30.90 -21.15
C THR A 120 24.44 -30.27 -22.05
N HIS A 121 24.20 -28.97 -21.97
CA HIS A 121 23.14 -28.31 -22.75
C HIS A 121 23.59 -28.04 -24.19
N GLU A 122 22.85 -28.52 -25.21
CA GLU A 122 23.26 -28.51 -26.62
C GLU A 122 23.74 -27.13 -27.14
N GLU A 123 23.04 -26.05 -26.84
CA GLU A 123 23.44 -24.72 -27.34
C GLU A 123 24.70 -24.21 -26.62
N LEU A 124 24.83 -24.48 -25.31
CA LEU A 124 25.98 -24.07 -24.52
C LEU A 124 27.23 -24.89 -24.91
N VAL A 125 27.07 -26.19 -25.22
CA VAL A 125 28.14 -27.04 -25.75
C VAL A 125 28.65 -26.51 -27.09
N ARG A 126 27.75 -26.07 -27.99
CA ARG A 126 28.17 -25.45 -29.28
C ARG A 126 28.93 -24.16 -29.04
N LEU A 127 28.44 -23.29 -28.17
CA LEU A 127 29.14 -22.06 -27.77
C LEU A 127 30.54 -22.35 -27.21
N MET A 128 30.64 -23.33 -26.32
CA MET A 128 31.93 -23.68 -25.70
C MET A 128 32.92 -24.28 -26.71
N ARG A 129 32.47 -24.99 -27.76
CA ARG A 129 33.35 -25.47 -28.84
C ARG A 129 33.98 -24.32 -29.63
N ASP A 130 33.24 -23.21 -29.79
CA ASP A 130 33.73 -22.02 -30.50
C ASP A 130 34.67 -21.18 -29.64
N ILE A 131 34.52 -21.23 -28.31
CA ILE A 131 35.30 -20.45 -27.33
C ILE A 131 36.61 -21.15 -27.00
N SER A 132 36.58 -22.47 -26.67
CA SER A 132 37.73 -23.17 -26.12
C SER A 132 37.83 -24.64 -26.57
N ARG A 133 39.02 -25.02 -27.04
CA ARG A 133 39.34 -26.43 -27.32
C ARG A 133 39.69 -27.18 -26.04
N GLU A 134 40.30 -26.54 -25.10
CA GLU A 134 40.63 -27.14 -23.80
C GLU A 134 39.38 -27.59 -23.05
N PHE A 135 38.26 -26.85 -23.12
CA PHE A 135 36.99 -27.22 -22.46
C PHE A 135 36.39 -28.51 -23.02
N GLN A 136 36.72 -28.88 -24.26
CA GLN A 136 36.24 -30.13 -24.90
C GLN A 136 36.81 -31.41 -24.25
N LYS A 137 37.84 -31.29 -23.39
CA LYS A 137 38.35 -32.44 -22.61
C LYS A 137 37.37 -32.90 -21.53
N ILE A 138 36.43 -32.03 -21.11
CA ILE A 138 35.41 -32.39 -20.13
C ILE A 138 34.39 -33.31 -20.79
N GLN A 139 34.37 -34.56 -20.34
CA GLN A 139 33.37 -35.53 -20.79
C GLN A 139 32.14 -35.43 -19.89
N PRO A 140 30.96 -35.08 -20.46
CA PRO A 140 29.74 -34.84 -19.67
C PRO A 140 29.28 -36.03 -18.83
N ASP A 141 29.38 -37.24 -19.38
CA ASP A 141 28.94 -38.47 -18.70
C ASP A 141 29.88 -38.86 -17.55
N ALA A 142 31.19 -38.66 -17.73
CA ALA A 142 32.19 -38.89 -16.67
C ALA A 142 32.02 -37.84 -15.57
N LEU A 143 31.85 -36.57 -15.95
CA LEU A 143 31.60 -35.48 -15.00
C LEU A 143 30.35 -35.73 -14.16
N LYS A 144 29.23 -36.19 -14.76
CA LYS A 144 27.98 -36.48 -14.02
C LYS A 144 28.16 -37.63 -13.03
N LYS A 145 28.88 -38.71 -13.42
CA LYS A 145 29.06 -39.90 -12.58
C LYS A 145 29.98 -39.64 -11.40
N GLU A 146 31.04 -38.84 -11.59
CA GLU A 146 32.06 -38.62 -10.59
C GLU A 146 31.98 -37.26 -9.92
N PHE A 147 30.88 -36.48 -10.21
CA PHE A 147 30.74 -35.11 -9.77
C PHE A 147 30.98 -34.92 -8.27
N ALA A 148 30.30 -35.68 -7.43
CA ALA A 148 30.43 -35.58 -5.97
C ALA A 148 31.86 -35.87 -5.48
N SER A 149 32.58 -36.80 -6.12
CA SER A 149 33.98 -37.16 -5.75
C SER A 149 34.98 -36.09 -6.22
N ILE A 150 34.70 -35.42 -7.34
CA ILE A 150 35.56 -34.36 -7.89
C ILE A 150 35.49 -33.09 -7.02
N ILE A 151 34.30 -32.73 -6.53
CA ILE A 151 34.09 -31.51 -5.74
C ILE A 151 34.29 -31.68 -4.24
N ALA A 152 34.44 -32.92 -3.73
CA ALA A 152 34.49 -33.24 -2.28
C ALA A 152 35.51 -32.44 -1.46
N ASN A 153 36.54 -31.89 -2.10
CA ASN A 153 37.58 -31.10 -1.45
C ASN A 153 37.62 -29.63 -1.96
N SER A 154 36.54 -29.14 -2.54
CA SER A 154 36.47 -27.74 -2.97
C SER A 154 36.06 -26.81 -1.79
N GLY A 155 36.52 -25.55 -1.83
CA GLY A 155 36.09 -24.57 -0.83
C GLY A 155 34.58 -24.37 -0.78
N GLU A 156 33.86 -24.55 -1.92
CA GLU A 156 32.41 -24.48 -1.98
C GLU A 156 31.68 -25.61 -1.25
N GLU A 157 32.30 -26.80 -1.12
CA GLU A 157 31.78 -27.94 -0.33
C GLU A 157 31.93 -27.66 1.16
N VAL A 158 33.07 -27.11 1.57
CA VAL A 158 33.32 -26.71 2.96
C VAL A 158 32.38 -25.60 3.40
N GLU A 159 32.11 -24.61 2.51
CA GLU A 159 31.12 -23.56 2.78
C GLU A 159 29.70 -24.16 2.87
N ALA A 160 29.34 -25.10 2.03
CA ALA A 160 28.05 -25.77 2.06
C ALA A 160 27.85 -26.61 3.34
N GLU A 161 28.87 -27.29 3.80
CA GLU A 161 28.85 -28.01 5.09
C GLU A 161 28.82 -27.06 6.29
N LEU A 162 29.55 -25.94 6.26
CA LEU A 162 29.50 -24.91 7.30
C LEU A 162 28.17 -24.18 7.31
N ALA A 163 27.56 -23.90 6.15
CA ALA A 163 26.23 -23.30 6.03
C ALA A 163 25.13 -24.26 6.52
N ALA A 164 25.34 -25.56 6.37
CA ALA A 164 24.43 -26.57 6.93
C ALA A 164 24.57 -26.72 8.46
N ALA A 165 25.72 -26.29 9.03
CA ALA A 165 26.00 -26.36 10.46
C ALA A 165 25.69 -25.08 11.24
N ALA A 166 25.51 -23.92 10.59
CA ALA A 166 25.20 -22.66 11.23
C ALA A 166 23.69 -22.45 11.34
N PRO A 167 23.14 -22.11 12.53
CA PRO A 167 21.72 -21.78 12.65
C PRO A 167 21.49 -20.40 12.00
N VAL A 168 20.86 -20.38 10.80
CA VAL A 168 20.44 -19.17 10.11
C VAL A 168 19.21 -18.61 10.82
N PRO A 169 19.21 -17.38 11.34
CA PRO A 169 18.02 -16.75 11.86
C PRO A 169 17.11 -16.38 10.68
N GLY A 170 16.02 -17.15 10.49
CA GLY A 170 14.95 -16.75 9.54
C GLY A 170 14.63 -17.73 8.41
N ALA A 171 15.29 -18.90 8.32
CA ALA A 171 14.81 -19.95 7.42
C ALA A 171 14.01 -20.98 8.24
N PRO A 172 12.85 -21.47 7.73
CA PRO A 172 12.14 -22.56 8.39
C PRO A 172 13.06 -23.79 8.36
N ALA A 173 13.23 -24.40 9.54
CA ALA A 173 14.07 -25.56 9.76
C ALA A 173 13.71 -26.70 8.79
N ALA A 174 14.48 -26.83 7.71
CA ALA A 174 14.53 -28.04 6.92
C ALA A 174 15.51 -28.99 7.60
N GLY A 175 15.04 -29.69 8.61
CA GLY A 175 15.80 -30.69 9.37
C GLY A 175 14.88 -31.84 9.74
N ALA A 176 14.30 -32.51 8.74
CA ALA A 176 13.73 -33.83 8.94
C ALA A 176 14.38 -34.78 7.95
N LYS A 177 15.06 -35.78 8.50
CA LYS A 177 15.64 -36.91 7.78
C LYS A 177 14.59 -37.49 6.81
N PRO A 178 14.93 -37.92 5.57
CA PRO A 178 14.02 -38.68 4.73
C PRO A 178 13.77 -40.03 5.38
N GLY A 179 12.62 -40.15 6.04
CA GLY A 179 12.20 -41.31 6.80
C GLY A 179 10.90 -41.15 7.57
N GLY A 180 10.24 -40.02 7.45
CA GLY A 180 8.93 -39.77 8.04
C GLY A 180 7.82 -40.49 7.27
N LYS A 181 6.81 -41.00 8.01
CA LYS A 181 5.61 -41.67 7.45
C LYS A 181 4.70 -40.75 6.63
N THR A 182 5.06 -39.45 6.44
CA THR A 182 4.20 -38.39 5.84
C THR A 182 4.97 -37.40 4.95
N PRO A 183 5.65 -37.85 3.87
CA PRO A 183 6.48 -36.98 3.04
C PRO A 183 5.69 -35.88 2.30
N ASN A 184 4.46 -36.17 1.82
CA ASN A 184 3.63 -35.18 1.10
C ASN A 184 3.07 -34.12 2.05
N LEU A 185 2.65 -34.50 3.25
CA LEU A 185 2.18 -33.55 4.27
C LEU A 185 3.27 -32.55 4.68
N ASP A 186 4.51 -33.02 4.85
CA ASP A 186 5.60 -32.15 5.27
C ASP A 186 6.11 -31.27 4.13
N GLN A 187 6.00 -31.72 2.88
CA GLN A 187 6.42 -30.96 1.70
C GLN A 187 5.38 -29.89 1.28
N PHE A 188 4.09 -30.20 1.34
CA PHE A 188 3.04 -29.34 0.78
C PHE A 188 2.16 -28.65 1.81
N THR A 189 2.43 -28.81 3.12
CA THR A 189 1.64 -28.17 4.16
C THR A 189 2.48 -27.54 5.27
N ILE A 190 1.94 -26.47 5.86
CA ILE A 190 2.54 -25.77 7.02
C ILE A 190 1.74 -26.13 8.27
N ASN A 191 2.40 -26.59 9.34
CA ASN A 191 1.76 -26.95 10.61
C ASN A 191 1.47 -25.67 11.45
N LEU A 192 0.22 -25.21 11.44
CA LEU A 192 -0.21 -24.03 12.23
C LEU A 192 -0.22 -24.31 13.73
N THR A 193 -0.61 -25.52 14.16
CA THR A 193 -0.65 -25.88 15.59
C THR A 193 0.75 -25.87 16.20
N GLU A 194 1.77 -26.25 15.44
CA GLU A 194 3.17 -26.18 15.88
C GLU A 194 3.68 -24.74 15.91
N LYS A 195 3.35 -23.93 14.89
CA LYS A 195 3.64 -22.49 14.90
C LYS A 195 2.99 -21.81 16.12
N ALA A 196 1.76 -22.18 16.46
CA ALA A 196 1.07 -21.68 17.64
C ALA A 196 1.80 -22.05 18.94
N LYS A 197 2.23 -23.33 19.10
CA LYS A 197 2.99 -23.78 20.26
C LYS A 197 4.35 -23.11 20.41
N THR A 198 4.99 -22.77 19.31
CA THR A 198 6.30 -22.08 19.30
C THR A 198 6.20 -20.55 19.41
N GLY A 199 5.00 -20.01 19.58
CA GLY A 199 4.77 -18.56 19.72
C GLY A 199 5.06 -17.76 18.43
N LYS A 200 4.98 -18.40 17.26
CA LYS A 200 5.19 -17.78 15.95
C LYS A 200 3.90 -17.26 15.30
N ILE A 201 2.79 -17.35 15.97
CA ILE A 201 1.50 -16.80 15.54
C ILE A 201 1.17 -15.65 16.49
N ASP A 202 0.82 -14.51 15.92
CA ASP A 202 0.41 -13.33 16.67
C ASP A 202 -0.92 -13.58 17.41
N PRO A 203 -1.16 -12.93 18.55
CA PRO A 203 -2.43 -13.01 19.26
C PRO A 203 -3.57 -12.53 18.38
N VAL A 204 -4.58 -13.37 18.17
CA VAL A 204 -5.77 -13.02 17.39
C VAL A 204 -6.86 -12.53 18.33
N LEU A 205 -7.15 -11.24 18.30
CA LEU A 205 -8.17 -10.58 19.09
C LEU A 205 -9.36 -10.15 18.21
N GLY A 206 -10.55 -10.08 18.77
CA GLY A 206 -11.73 -9.52 18.10
C GLY A 206 -12.37 -10.42 17.03
N ARG A 207 -11.98 -11.71 16.93
CA ARG A 207 -12.57 -12.71 16.04
C ARG A 207 -13.15 -13.91 16.80
N ASP A 208 -13.47 -13.71 18.05
CA ASP A 208 -13.95 -14.77 18.93
C ASP A 208 -15.26 -15.40 18.46
N PHE A 209 -16.14 -14.61 17.86
CA PHE A 209 -17.42 -15.08 17.35
C PHE A 209 -17.24 -16.04 16.16
N GLU A 210 -16.45 -15.63 15.18
CA GLU A 210 -16.15 -16.44 13.99
C GLU A 210 -15.39 -17.71 14.37
N ILE A 211 -14.42 -17.63 15.31
CA ILE A 211 -13.68 -18.79 15.80
C ILE A 211 -14.64 -19.78 16.50
N ARG A 212 -15.58 -19.32 17.32
CA ARG A 212 -16.60 -20.17 17.93
C ARG A 212 -17.49 -20.84 16.90
N GLN A 213 -17.92 -20.11 15.87
CA GLN A 213 -18.68 -20.69 14.76
C GLN A 213 -17.90 -21.78 14.03
N VAL A 214 -16.58 -21.58 13.79
CA VAL A 214 -15.72 -22.61 13.21
C VAL A 214 -15.67 -23.84 14.10
N VAL A 215 -15.49 -23.68 15.40
CA VAL A 215 -15.51 -24.79 16.39
C VAL A 215 -16.86 -25.52 16.36
N ASP A 216 -17.97 -24.80 16.41
CA ASP A 216 -19.32 -25.36 16.38
C ASP A 216 -19.59 -26.21 15.13
N ILE A 217 -19.14 -25.69 13.95
CA ILE A 217 -19.30 -26.41 12.69
C ILE A 217 -18.43 -27.65 12.64
N LEU A 218 -17.19 -27.59 13.08
CA LEU A 218 -16.28 -28.75 13.16
C LEU A 218 -16.78 -29.86 14.10
N MET A 219 -17.61 -29.54 15.09
CA MET A 219 -18.24 -30.50 16.00
C MET A 219 -19.48 -31.21 15.44
N ARG A 220 -20.03 -30.73 14.32
CA ARG A 220 -21.23 -31.31 13.71
C ARG A 220 -20.96 -32.67 13.09
N ARG A 221 -21.98 -33.50 13.04
CA ARG A 221 -21.93 -34.83 12.38
C ARG A 221 -21.98 -34.72 10.85
N ARG A 222 -22.64 -33.67 10.31
CA ARG A 222 -22.81 -33.40 8.88
C ARG A 222 -22.56 -31.93 8.63
N GLN A 223 -22.11 -31.56 7.43
CA GLN A 223 -21.73 -30.17 7.09
C GLN A 223 -20.72 -29.64 8.13
N ASN A 224 -19.69 -30.43 8.38
CA ASN A 224 -18.67 -30.16 9.39
C ASN A 224 -17.41 -29.50 8.85
N ASN A 225 -17.47 -28.95 7.63
CA ASN A 225 -16.38 -28.19 7.04
C ASN A 225 -16.80 -26.72 6.96
N PRO A 226 -16.22 -25.82 7.77
CA PRO A 226 -16.49 -24.39 7.63
C PRO A 226 -15.82 -23.83 6.37
N ILE A 227 -16.53 -22.89 5.69
CA ILE A 227 -15.95 -22.06 4.65
C ILE A 227 -16.08 -20.60 5.06
N LEU A 228 -14.93 -19.96 5.25
CA LEU A 228 -14.82 -18.55 5.61
C LEU A 228 -15.03 -17.71 4.35
N THR A 229 -16.07 -16.87 4.34
CA THR A 229 -16.39 -16.00 3.21
C THR A 229 -16.28 -14.54 3.64
N GLY A 230 -15.63 -13.71 2.83
CA GLY A 230 -15.46 -12.29 3.10
C GLY A 230 -14.49 -11.65 2.11
N GLU A 231 -14.48 -10.34 2.04
CA GLU A 231 -13.57 -9.61 1.16
C GLU A 231 -12.09 -9.87 1.47
N ALA A 232 -11.21 -9.55 0.52
CA ALA A 232 -9.77 -9.65 0.74
C ALA A 232 -9.34 -8.67 1.85
N GLY A 233 -8.46 -9.10 2.76
CA GLY A 233 -7.94 -8.25 3.82
C GLY A 233 -8.80 -8.17 5.10
N VAL A 234 -9.98 -8.82 5.17
CA VAL A 234 -10.80 -8.81 6.39
C VAL A 234 -10.27 -9.72 7.51
N GLY A 235 -9.22 -10.52 7.26
CA GLY A 235 -8.60 -11.38 8.28
C GLY A 235 -9.17 -12.79 8.35
N LYS A 236 -9.57 -13.41 7.23
CA LYS A 236 -10.03 -14.81 7.16
C LYS A 236 -8.98 -15.79 7.69
N THR A 237 -7.73 -15.61 7.27
CA THR A 237 -6.59 -16.44 7.71
C THR A 237 -6.35 -16.29 9.21
N ALA A 238 -6.50 -15.09 9.78
CA ALA A 238 -6.38 -14.85 11.21
C ALA A 238 -7.42 -15.62 12.05
N VAL A 239 -8.64 -15.85 11.54
CA VAL A 239 -9.64 -16.70 12.22
C VAL A 239 -9.12 -18.13 12.38
N VAL A 240 -8.45 -18.68 11.37
CA VAL A 240 -7.87 -20.03 11.42
C VAL A 240 -6.65 -20.09 12.33
N GLU A 241 -5.82 -19.06 12.29
CA GLU A 241 -4.69 -18.91 13.21
C GLU A 241 -5.16 -18.81 14.67
N GLY A 242 -6.21 -18.04 14.93
CA GLY A 242 -6.86 -17.97 16.24
C GLY A 242 -7.44 -19.30 16.70
N PHE A 243 -8.04 -20.06 15.78
CA PHE A 243 -8.47 -21.44 16.07
C PHE A 243 -7.29 -22.34 16.42
N ALA A 244 -6.19 -22.28 15.66
CA ALA A 244 -4.97 -23.06 15.95
C ALA A 244 -4.35 -22.69 17.30
N LEU A 245 -4.37 -21.39 17.69
CA LEU A 245 -3.96 -20.92 19.01
C LEU A 245 -4.81 -21.56 20.13
N ARG A 246 -6.15 -21.54 20.01
CA ARG A 246 -7.04 -22.17 20.98
C ARG A 246 -6.82 -23.70 21.08
N VAL A 247 -6.61 -24.36 19.94
CA VAL A 247 -6.24 -25.78 19.92
C VAL A 247 -4.95 -26.04 20.69
N SER A 248 -3.92 -25.20 20.46
CA SER A 248 -2.61 -25.35 21.13
C SER A 248 -2.68 -25.12 22.65
N GLN A 249 -3.58 -24.26 23.10
CA GLN A 249 -3.83 -23.93 24.51
C GLN A 249 -4.81 -24.91 25.18
N GLY A 250 -5.46 -25.79 24.40
CA GLY A 250 -6.48 -26.73 24.90
C GLY A 250 -7.85 -26.07 25.15
N ASP A 251 -8.05 -24.81 24.75
CA ASP A 251 -9.31 -24.06 24.90
C ASP A 251 -10.30 -24.41 23.76
N VAL A 252 -10.53 -25.68 23.57
CA VAL A 252 -11.47 -26.25 22.60
C VAL A 252 -12.16 -27.48 23.20
N PRO A 253 -13.33 -27.87 22.67
CA PRO A 253 -14.01 -29.10 23.12
C PRO A 253 -13.11 -30.35 23.01
N PRO A 254 -13.31 -31.37 23.87
CA PRO A 254 -12.46 -32.56 23.94
C PRO A 254 -12.12 -33.21 22.59
N PRO A 255 -13.05 -33.35 21.61
CA PRO A 255 -12.74 -33.95 20.32
C PRO A 255 -11.77 -33.15 19.44
N LEU A 256 -11.55 -31.89 19.76
CA LEU A 256 -10.65 -31.00 19.02
C LEU A 256 -9.32 -30.72 19.73
N ARG A 257 -9.13 -31.21 20.97
CA ARG A 257 -7.89 -30.96 21.76
C ARG A 257 -6.64 -31.59 21.15
N ASN A 258 -6.78 -32.75 20.52
CA ASN A 258 -5.65 -33.46 19.91
C ASN A 258 -5.68 -33.44 18.40
N VAL A 259 -6.01 -32.29 17.83
CA VAL A 259 -6.08 -32.10 16.38
C VAL A 259 -4.88 -31.28 15.91
N ILE A 260 -4.35 -31.59 14.73
CA ILE A 260 -3.33 -30.79 14.07
C ILE A 260 -4.00 -29.99 12.94
N VAL A 261 -3.81 -28.67 12.96
CA VAL A 261 -4.26 -27.79 11.86
C VAL A 261 -3.08 -27.53 10.94
N ARG A 262 -3.24 -27.86 9.65
CA ARG A 262 -2.22 -27.65 8.63
C ARG A 262 -2.75 -26.80 7.49
N THR A 263 -2.02 -25.79 7.07
CA THR A 263 -2.33 -24.97 5.86
C THR A 263 -1.79 -25.66 4.64
N LEU A 264 -2.64 -25.89 3.64
CA LEU A 264 -2.25 -26.43 2.34
C LEU A 264 -1.65 -25.31 1.47
N ASP A 265 -0.43 -25.51 0.99
CA ASP A 265 0.22 -24.62 0.02
C ASP A 265 -0.07 -25.09 -1.41
N LEU A 266 -1.05 -24.42 -2.04
CA LEU A 266 -1.46 -24.74 -3.40
C LEU A 266 -0.41 -24.41 -4.44
N ALA A 267 0.40 -23.36 -4.18
CA ALA A 267 1.46 -22.95 -5.09
C ALA A 267 2.57 -24.00 -5.16
N LEU A 268 2.97 -24.57 -4.01
CA LEU A 268 3.94 -25.68 -3.96
C LEU A 268 3.39 -26.96 -4.60
N LEU A 269 2.10 -27.24 -4.43
CA LEU A 269 1.45 -28.41 -5.06
C LEU A 269 1.44 -28.30 -6.59
N GLN A 270 1.28 -27.09 -7.14
CA GLN A 270 1.24 -26.80 -8.57
C GLN A 270 2.65 -26.59 -9.17
N ALA A 271 3.62 -26.17 -8.35
CA ALA A 271 4.97 -25.92 -8.83
C ALA A 271 5.61 -27.19 -9.39
N GLY A 272 6.09 -27.14 -10.64
CA GLY A 272 6.72 -28.26 -11.32
C GLY A 272 5.77 -29.35 -11.84
N ALA A 273 4.45 -29.26 -11.63
CA ALA A 273 3.48 -30.21 -12.16
C ALA A 273 3.17 -29.94 -13.66
N GLY A 274 4.22 -29.90 -14.49
CA GLY A 274 4.08 -29.71 -15.95
C GLY A 274 3.52 -30.91 -16.69
N ILE A 275 3.52 -32.09 -16.07
CA ILE A 275 3.00 -33.34 -16.63
C ILE A 275 1.59 -33.55 -16.13
N LYS A 276 0.65 -33.81 -17.04
CA LYS A 276 -0.76 -34.10 -16.74
C LYS A 276 -0.85 -35.25 -15.74
N GLY A 277 -1.49 -35.01 -14.59
CA GLY A 277 -1.71 -36.00 -13.54
C GLY A 277 -0.75 -35.93 -12.35
N GLU A 278 0.35 -35.18 -12.41
CA GLU A 278 1.30 -35.09 -11.29
C GLU A 278 0.70 -34.34 -10.10
N PHE A 279 0.04 -33.21 -10.35
CA PHE A 279 -0.72 -32.48 -9.34
C PHE A 279 -1.78 -33.37 -8.66
N GLU A 280 -2.51 -34.16 -9.49
CA GLU A 280 -3.52 -35.08 -8.97
C GLU A 280 -2.92 -36.16 -8.10
N ASN A 281 -1.76 -36.70 -8.47
CA ASN A 281 -1.06 -37.75 -7.71
C ASN A 281 -0.53 -37.20 -6.38
N ARG A 282 0.03 -35.97 -6.38
CA ARG A 282 0.48 -35.29 -5.14
C ARG A 282 -0.69 -35.05 -4.19
N LEU A 283 -1.83 -34.57 -4.72
CA LEU A 283 -3.03 -34.33 -3.90
C LEU A 283 -3.62 -35.65 -3.37
N LYS A 284 -3.63 -36.75 -4.17
CA LYS A 284 -4.06 -38.07 -3.70
C LYS A 284 -3.16 -38.59 -2.59
N GLY A 285 -1.84 -38.54 -2.78
CA GLY A 285 -0.87 -38.94 -1.75
C GLY A 285 -1.05 -38.16 -0.45
N LEU A 286 -1.27 -36.85 -0.53
CA LEU A 286 -1.54 -36.00 0.64
C LEU A 286 -2.84 -36.43 1.34
N ILE A 287 -3.93 -36.69 0.61
CA ILE A 287 -5.20 -37.14 1.18
C ILE A 287 -5.03 -38.50 1.88
N GLU A 288 -4.25 -39.42 1.30
CA GLU A 288 -3.97 -40.73 1.88
C GLU A 288 -3.15 -40.62 3.16
N GLU A 289 -2.15 -39.73 3.21
CA GLU A 289 -1.36 -39.44 4.42
C GLU A 289 -2.22 -38.83 5.53
N VAL A 290 -3.13 -37.88 5.19
CA VAL A 290 -4.08 -37.31 6.15
C VAL A 290 -4.95 -38.40 6.77
N LYS A 291 -5.45 -39.33 5.95
CA LYS A 291 -6.28 -40.46 6.42
C LYS A 291 -5.51 -41.46 7.29
N ALA A 292 -4.28 -41.72 6.94
CA ALA A 292 -3.39 -42.65 7.63
C ALA A 292 -2.84 -42.09 8.95
N SER A 293 -2.98 -40.81 9.19
CA SER A 293 -2.44 -40.12 10.37
C SER A 293 -3.14 -40.63 11.66
N PRO A 294 -2.37 -41.05 12.68
CA PRO A 294 -2.93 -41.44 13.99
C PRO A 294 -3.55 -40.26 14.76
N ILE A 295 -3.16 -39.05 14.43
CA ILE A 295 -3.70 -37.81 15.01
C ILE A 295 -4.60 -37.14 13.96
N PRO A 296 -5.84 -36.79 14.31
CA PRO A 296 -6.74 -36.12 13.37
C PRO A 296 -6.14 -34.82 12.82
N ILE A 297 -6.14 -34.66 11.51
CA ILE A 297 -5.64 -33.50 10.83
C ILE A 297 -6.82 -32.70 10.24
N ILE A 298 -6.80 -31.37 10.42
CA ILE A 298 -7.70 -30.44 9.74
C ILE A 298 -6.85 -29.65 8.72
N LEU A 299 -7.21 -29.74 7.44
CA LEU A 299 -6.55 -28.96 6.38
C LEU A 299 -7.22 -27.59 6.25
N PHE A 300 -6.42 -26.55 6.33
CA PHE A 300 -6.82 -25.19 5.93
C PHE A 300 -6.44 -24.95 4.47
N ILE A 301 -7.43 -24.56 3.68
CA ILE A 301 -7.27 -24.26 2.24
C ILE A 301 -7.63 -22.80 2.04
N ASP A 302 -6.60 -21.98 1.89
CA ASP A 302 -6.81 -20.57 1.54
C ASP A 302 -7.05 -20.45 0.03
N GLU A 303 -7.81 -19.43 -0.38
CA GLU A 303 -8.22 -19.24 -1.79
C GLU A 303 -8.79 -20.51 -2.42
N ALA A 304 -9.67 -21.21 -1.69
CA ALA A 304 -10.19 -22.54 -2.07
C ALA A 304 -10.89 -22.56 -3.45
N HIS A 305 -11.31 -21.41 -3.97
CA HIS A 305 -11.85 -21.27 -5.32
C HIS A 305 -10.82 -21.64 -6.41
N THR A 306 -9.53 -21.49 -6.16
CA THR A 306 -8.46 -21.85 -7.11
C THR A 306 -8.42 -23.35 -7.38
N MET A 307 -8.85 -24.16 -6.42
CA MET A 307 -8.95 -25.61 -6.60
C MET A 307 -10.12 -26.04 -7.48
N ILE A 308 -11.14 -25.17 -7.66
CA ILE A 308 -12.39 -25.52 -8.34
C ILE A 308 -12.45 -24.92 -9.74
N GLY A 309 -11.75 -23.82 -10.00
CA GLY A 309 -11.87 -23.04 -11.23
C GLY A 309 -10.60 -22.75 -12.00
N ALA A 310 -9.44 -23.15 -11.51
CA ALA A 310 -8.14 -22.83 -12.13
C ALA A 310 -7.72 -23.74 -13.28
N GLY A 311 -8.61 -24.58 -13.81
CA GLY A 311 -8.37 -25.32 -15.03
C GLY A 311 -8.81 -24.49 -16.25
N GLY A 312 -7.86 -23.93 -17.00
CA GLY A 312 -8.12 -23.47 -18.36
C GLY A 312 -8.70 -24.62 -19.19
N GLN A 313 -9.66 -24.35 -20.05
CA GLN A 313 -10.45 -25.26 -20.92
C GLN A 313 -11.18 -26.39 -20.19
N ALA A 314 -12.49 -26.48 -20.39
CA ALA A 314 -13.37 -27.51 -19.82
C ALA A 314 -12.80 -28.93 -20.12
N GLY A 315 -12.39 -29.64 -19.05
CA GLY A 315 -11.84 -30.99 -19.13
C GLY A 315 -10.44 -31.21 -18.50
N GLN A 316 -9.76 -30.20 -17.99
CA GLN A 316 -8.50 -30.38 -17.24
C GLN A 316 -8.78 -30.49 -15.74
N GLY A 317 -8.41 -31.65 -15.19
CA GLY A 317 -8.54 -32.17 -13.83
C GLY A 317 -8.87 -31.20 -12.68
N ASP A 318 -10.14 -31.07 -12.34
CA ASP A 318 -10.59 -30.36 -11.16
C ASP A 318 -10.09 -31.06 -9.88
N ALA A 319 -9.19 -30.41 -9.14
CA ALA A 319 -8.83 -30.88 -7.79
C ALA A 319 -10.05 -31.10 -6.90
N ALA A 320 -11.12 -30.34 -7.15
CA ALA A 320 -12.42 -30.52 -6.51
C ALA A 320 -12.99 -31.94 -6.69
N ASN A 321 -12.81 -32.55 -7.86
CA ASN A 321 -13.31 -33.89 -8.11
C ASN A 321 -12.58 -34.98 -7.30
N LEU A 322 -11.35 -34.74 -6.90
CA LEU A 322 -10.57 -35.59 -6.01
C LEU A 322 -10.96 -35.41 -4.54
N LEU A 323 -11.23 -34.16 -4.14
CA LEU A 323 -11.63 -33.83 -2.76
C LEU A 323 -13.09 -34.22 -2.46
N LYS A 324 -14.01 -34.07 -3.44
CA LYS A 324 -15.45 -34.35 -3.25
C LYS A 324 -15.73 -35.72 -2.62
N PRO A 325 -15.12 -36.85 -3.04
CA PRO A 325 -15.35 -38.17 -2.44
C PRO A 325 -14.84 -38.26 -1.00
N ALA A 326 -13.67 -37.68 -0.71
CA ALA A 326 -13.09 -37.68 0.64
C ALA A 326 -13.90 -36.82 1.62
N LEU A 327 -14.33 -35.64 1.20
CA LEU A 327 -15.26 -34.77 1.95
C LEU A 327 -16.63 -35.43 2.11
N ALA A 328 -17.11 -36.16 1.09
CA ALA A 328 -18.39 -36.83 1.11
C ALA A 328 -18.45 -37.95 2.16
N ARG A 329 -17.35 -38.72 2.31
CA ARG A 329 -17.22 -39.79 3.28
C ARG A 329 -16.84 -39.33 4.69
N GLY A 330 -16.53 -38.02 4.86
CA GLY A 330 -16.06 -37.45 6.14
C GLY A 330 -14.63 -37.88 6.50
N GLU A 331 -13.87 -38.37 5.52
CA GLU A 331 -12.49 -38.80 5.66
C GLU A 331 -11.50 -37.65 5.76
N LEU A 332 -11.91 -36.48 5.27
CA LEU A 332 -11.14 -35.25 5.26
C LEU A 332 -11.95 -34.15 5.98
N ARG A 333 -11.35 -33.52 6.98
CA ARG A 333 -11.87 -32.30 7.60
C ARG A 333 -11.11 -31.10 7.07
N THR A 334 -11.84 -30.10 6.58
CA THR A 334 -11.26 -28.92 5.96
C THR A 334 -11.88 -27.64 6.49
N ILE A 335 -11.07 -26.62 6.63
CA ILE A 335 -11.48 -25.22 6.74
C ILE A 335 -11.11 -24.57 5.42
N ALA A 336 -12.06 -24.00 4.71
CA ALA A 336 -11.81 -23.30 3.45
C ALA A 336 -11.93 -21.77 3.64
N ALA A 337 -11.22 -20.98 2.85
CA ALA A 337 -11.39 -19.54 2.80
C ALA A 337 -11.52 -19.07 1.34
N THR A 338 -12.40 -18.11 1.09
CA THR A 338 -12.65 -17.54 -0.24
C THR A 338 -13.36 -16.19 -0.11
N THR A 339 -13.49 -15.43 -1.20
CA THR A 339 -14.35 -14.25 -1.22
C THR A 339 -15.82 -14.64 -1.41
N TRP A 340 -16.74 -13.70 -1.10
CA TRP A 340 -18.17 -13.96 -1.25
C TRP A 340 -18.57 -14.19 -2.72
N SER A 341 -18.02 -13.42 -3.63
CA SER A 341 -18.25 -13.55 -5.08
C SER A 341 -17.79 -14.89 -5.63
N GLU A 342 -16.61 -15.35 -5.20
CA GLU A 342 -16.04 -16.64 -5.59
C GLU A 342 -16.83 -17.81 -4.98
N TYR A 343 -17.29 -17.68 -3.72
CA TYR A 343 -18.17 -18.66 -3.11
C TYR A 343 -19.44 -18.87 -3.96
N LYS A 344 -20.13 -17.77 -4.33
CA LYS A 344 -21.31 -17.83 -5.20
C LYS A 344 -21.02 -18.45 -6.56
N LYS A 345 -19.88 -18.11 -7.14
CA LYS A 345 -19.50 -18.56 -8.49
C LYS A 345 -19.13 -20.04 -8.55
N TYR A 346 -18.39 -20.55 -7.54
CA TYR A 346 -17.75 -21.85 -7.60
C TYR A 346 -18.33 -22.89 -6.61
N PHE A 347 -18.71 -22.49 -5.39
CA PHE A 347 -19.19 -23.42 -4.36
C PHE A 347 -20.72 -23.55 -4.35
N GLU A 348 -21.44 -22.45 -4.40
CA GLU A 348 -22.91 -22.45 -4.32
C GLU A 348 -23.55 -23.15 -5.52
N LYS A 349 -22.95 -23.02 -6.70
CA LYS A 349 -23.43 -23.68 -7.94
C LYS A 349 -23.17 -25.18 -7.98
N ASP A 350 -22.28 -25.70 -7.13
CA ASP A 350 -22.02 -27.14 -7.03
C ASP A 350 -22.76 -27.75 -5.83
N PRO A 351 -23.87 -28.49 -6.08
CA PRO A 351 -24.67 -29.06 -4.99
C PRO A 351 -23.92 -30.06 -4.10
N ALA A 352 -22.85 -30.67 -4.61
CA ALA A 352 -22.04 -31.63 -3.86
C ALA A 352 -21.16 -30.89 -2.83
N LEU A 353 -20.61 -29.75 -3.19
CA LEU A 353 -19.80 -28.92 -2.29
C LEU A 353 -20.70 -28.11 -1.35
N ALA A 354 -21.77 -27.48 -1.85
CA ALA A 354 -22.69 -26.70 -1.03
C ALA A 354 -23.27 -27.49 0.15
N ARG A 355 -23.51 -28.81 -0.01
CA ARG A 355 -23.98 -29.71 1.06
C ARG A 355 -22.89 -30.13 2.04
N ARG A 356 -21.63 -29.81 1.83
CA ARG A 356 -20.48 -30.23 2.65
C ARG A 356 -19.87 -29.09 3.44
N PHE A 357 -19.96 -27.88 2.91
CA PHE A 357 -19.45 -26.69 3.54
C PHE A 357 -20.57 -25.89 4.22
N GLN A 358 -20.24 -25.33 5.37
CA GLN A 358 -21.09 -24.37 6.07
C GLN A 358 -20.40 -23.00 6.06
N VAL A 359 -21.11 -22.00 5.58
CA VAL A 359 -20.59 -20.63 5.47
C VAL A 359 -20.43 -20.01 6.86
N VAL A 360 -19.26 -19.41 7.08
CA VAL A 360 -18.95 -18.49 8.16
C VAL A 360 -18.59 -17.15 7.51
N LYS A 361 -19.42 -16.14 7.70
CA LYS A 361 -19.22 -14.83 7.14
C LYS A 361 -18.21 -14.05 7.99
N VAL A 362 -17.11 -13.62 7.40
CA VAL A 362 -16.10 -12.76 8.01
C VAL A 362 -16.22 -11.36 7.42
N GLU A 363 -16.85 -10.48 8.17
CA GLU A 363 -17.08 -9.10 7.73
C GLU A 363 -15.91 -8.18 8.07
N GLU A 364 -15.84 -7.02 7.40
CA GLU A 364 -14.92 -5.96 7.77
C GLU A 364 -15.22 -5.51 9.21
N PRO A 365 -14.21 -5.49 10.11
CA PRO A 365 -14.43 -5.07 11.49
C PRO A 365 -14.70 -3.56 11.55
N ILE A 366 -15.54 -3.14 12.49
CA ILE A 366 -15.69 -1.73 12.83
C ILE A 366 -14.40 -1.18 13.44
N GLU A 367 -14.20 0.13 13.40
CA GLU A 367 -12.95 0.79 13.85
C GLU A 367 -12.54 0.38 15.28
N THR A 368 -13.50 0.29 16.21
CA THR A 368 -13.24 -0.13 17.60
C THR A 368 -12.74 -1.56 17.72
N GLN A 369 -13.31 -2.48 16.95
CA GLN A 369 -12.84 -3.87 16.89
C GLN A 369 -11.46 -3.97 16.23
N CYS A 370 -11.25 -3.20 15.15
CA CYS A 370 -9.96 -3.12 14.46
C CYS A 370 -8.85 -2.62 15.41
N LEU A 371 -9.11 -1.61 16.24
CA LEU A 371 -8.17 -1.15 17.27
C LEU A 371 -7.79 -2.26 18.25
N THR A 372 -8.77 -3.05 18.68
CA THR A 372 -8.49 -4.20 19.56
C THR A 372 -7.61 -5.24 18.87
N MET A 373 -7.86 -5.51 17.57
CA MET A 373 -7.04 -6.43 16.77
C MET A 373 -5.61 -5.92 16.64
N LEU A 374 -5.43 -4.63 16.30
CA LEU A 374 -4.11 -4.02 16.14
C LEU A 374 -3.30 -4.03 17.44
N ARG A 375 -3.93 -3.77 18.59
CA ARG A 375 -3.26 -3.86 19.90
C ARG A 375 -2.65 -5.24 20.16
N GLY A 376 -3.24 -6.30 19.62
CA GLY A 376 -2.67 -7.65 19.67
C GLY A 376 -1.38 -7.82 18.86
N ILE A 377 -1.23 -7.07 17.76
CA ILE A 377 -0.10 -7.17 16.84
C ILE A 377 1.05 -6.23 17.22
N VAL A 378 0.77 -5.17 17.98
CA VAL A 378 1.77 -4.16 18.38
C VAL A 378 3.06 -4.75 18.92
N PRO A 379 3.07 -5.70 19.89
CA PRO A 379 4.31 -6.24 20.43
C PRO A 379 5.20 -6.90 19.37
N SER A 380 4.58 -7.54 18.39
CA SER A 380 5.27 -8.18 17.27
C SER A 380 5.93 -7.14 16.33
N LEU A 381 5.19 -6.09 15.97
CA LEU A 381 5.69 -4.99 15.13
C LEU A 381 6.82 -4.21 15.84
N GLU A 382 6.64 -3.89 17.11
CA GLU A 382 7.66 -3.21 17.91
C GLU A 382 8.95 -4.01 18.00
N LYS A 383 8.83 -5.33 18.20
CA LYS A 383 9.99 -6.24 18.24
C LYS A 383 10.66 -6.37 16.87
N HIS A 384 9.89 -6.39 15.79
CA HIS A 384 10.43 -6.54 14.43
C HIS A 384 11.18 -5.29 13.98
N HIS A 385 10.59 -4.10 14.15
CA HIS A 385 11.16 -2.84 13.68
C HIS A 385 12.04 -2.13 14.71
N GLN A 386 12.08 -2.63 15.97
CA GLN A 386 12.80 -2.00 17.09
C GLN A 386 12.36 -0.55 17.37
N VAL A 387 11.06 -0.28 17.20
CA VAL A 387 10.44 1.03 17.39
C VAL A 387 9.29 0.94 18.39
N ARG A 388 8.87 2.09 18.94
CA ARG A 388 7.68 2.17 19.79
C ARG A 388 6.49 2.69 19.02
N ILE A 389 5.31 2.14 19.35
CA ILE A 389 4.03 2.53 18.75
C ILE A 389 3.14 3.12 19.83
N LEU A 390 2.69 4.37 19.65
CA LEU A 390 1.76 5.03 20.55
C LEU A 390 0.32 4.66 20.22
N ASP A 391 -0.57 4.63 21.23
CA ASP A 391 -2.00 4.36 21.02
C ASP A 391 -2.67 5.40 20.09
N GLU A 392 -2.21 6.65 20.12
CA GLU A 392 -2.64 7.68 19.15
C GLU A 392 -2.25 7.34 17.72
N GLY A 393 -1.07 6.73 17.50
CA GLY A 393 -0.64 6.23 16.20
C GLY A 393 -1.52 5.07 15.70
N LEU A 394 -1.92 4.16 16.61
CA LEU A 394 -2.86 3.09 16.30
C LEU A 394 -4.24 3.65 15.91
N ASN A 395 -4.77 4.57 16.69
CA ASN A 395 -6.05 5.23 16.40
C ASN A 395 -5.99 5.95 15.03
N ALA A 396 -4.91 6.69 14.78
CA ALA A 396 -4.70 7.35 13.50
C ALA A 396 -4.60 6.34 12.35
N ALA A 397 -3.88 5.21 12.53
CA ALA A 397 -3.75 4.18 11.50
C ALA A 397 -5.11 3.58 11.12
N VAL A 398 -5.97 3.28 12.07
CA VAL A 398 -7.32 2.77 11.81
C VAL A 398 -8.19 3.84 11.16
N HIS A 399 -8.32 5.00 11.80
CA HIS A 399 -9.24 6.04 11.37
C HIS A 399 -8.87 6.64 10.01
N LEU A 400 -7.61 7.02 9.82
CA LEU A 400 -7.15 7.63 8.55
C LEU A 400 -7.11 6.61 7.42
N SER A 401 -6.71 5.35 7.68
CA SER A 401 -6.74 4.32 6.64
C SER A 401 -8.17 3.98 6.23
N HIS A 402 -9.10 3.89 7.19
CA HIS A 402 -10.52 3.68 6.90
C HIS A 402 -11.06 4.80 6.01
N ARG A 403 -10.71 6.04 6.31
CA ARG A 403 -11.23 7.24 5.64
C ARG A 403 -10.61 7.50 4.27
N TYR A 404 -9.28 7.32 4.14
CA TYR A 404 -8.55 7.76 2.96
C TYR A 404 -8.04 6.63 2.07
N LEU A 405 -7.98 5.38 2.56
CA LEU A 405 -7.57 4.22 1.78
C LEU A 405 -8.79 3.38 1.41
N ALA A 406 -9.36 3.70 0.27
CA ALA A 406 -10.41 2.91 -0.36
C ALA A 406 -9.80 1.73 -1.15
N GLY A 407 -10.51 0.63 -1.29
CA GLY A 407 -10.07 -0.52 -2.09
C GLY A 407 -9.35 -1.62 -1.32
N ARG A 408 -9.05 -1.41 -0.03
CA ARG A 408 -8.63 -2.44 0.93
C ARG A 408 -9.52 -2.40 2.15
N GLN A 409 -9.67 -3.52 2.82
CA GLN A 409 -10.53 -3.64 4.00
C GLN A 409 -9.72 -3.56 5.30
N LEU A 410 -10.36 -3.16 6.40
CA LEU A 410 -9.81 -3.31 7.74
C LEU A 410 -9.79 -4.82 8.09
N PRO A 411 -8.80 -5.30 8.87
CA PRO A 411 -7.67 -4.58 9.45
C PRO A 411 -6.45 -4.43 8.50
N ASP A 412 -6.41 -5.10 7.34
CA ASP A 412 -5.23 -5.21 6.48
C ASP A 412 -4.64 -3.84 6.10
N LYS A 413 -5.49 -2.89 5.67
CA LYS A 413 -5.03 -1.52 5.33
C LYS A 413 -4.40 -0.79 6.52
N ALA A 414 -4.94 -0.96 7.72
CA ALA A 414 -4.42 -0.33 8.93
C ALA A 414 -3.09 -0.98 9.39
N VAL A 415 -2.99 -2.32 9.30
CA VAL A 415 -1.74 -3.05 9.54
C VAL A 415 -0.65 -2.62 8.56
N SER A 416 -0.96 -2.54 7.26
CA SER A 416 -0.01 -2.11 6.23
C SER A 416 0.50 -0.67 6.44
N VAL A 417 -0.40 0.24 6.85
CA VAL A 417 -0.03 1.63 7.20
C VAL A 417 0.89 1.64 8.41
N LEU A 418 0.54 0.88 9.45
CA LEU A 418 1.30 0.84 10.70
C LEU A 418 2.69 0.22 10.48
N ASP A 419 2.77 -0.88 9.75
CA ASP A 419 4.03 -1.54 9.37
C ASP A 419 4.94 -0.59 8.58
N THR A 420 4.38 0.12 7.59
CA THR A 420 5.11 1.14 6.82
C THR A 420 5.54 2.32 7.69
N ALA A 421 4.72 2.75 8.64
CA ALA A 421 5.05 3.81 9.58
C ALA A 421 6.21 3.39 10.51
N CYS A 422 6.19 2.15 11.00
CA CYS A 422 7.28 1.57 11.78
C CYS A 422 8.60 1.50 10.98
N ALA A 423 8.52 1.01 9.73
CA ALA A 423 9.68 0.94 8.84
C ALA A 423 10.25 2.33 8.53
N ARG A 424 9.37 3.33 8.26
CA ARG A 424 9.79 4.72 8.02
C ARG A 424 10.45 5.33 9.24
N LEU A 425 9.91 5.08 10.44
CA LEU A 425 10.51 5.54 11.69
C LEU A 425 11.89 4.90 11.91
N ALA A 426 12.02 3.59 11.73
CA ALA A 426 13.29 2.87 11.89
C ALA A 426 14.35 3.38 10.90
N LEU A 427 13.98 3.63 9.65
CA LEU A 427 14.85 4.25 8.65
C LEU A 427 15.22 5.69 9.03
N GLY A 428 14.25 6.50 9.47
CA GLY A 428 14.49 7.89 9.88
C GLY A 428 15.41 8.06 11.09
N GLN A 429 15.47 7.04 11.96
CA GLN A 429 16.41 7.03 13.10
C GLN A 429 17.86 6.70 12.68
N SER A 430 18.05 6.02 11.55
CA SER A 430 19.37 5.57 11.07
C SER A 430 19.83 6.28 9.79
N ALA A 431 18.94 6.88 9.01
CA ALA A 431 19.25 7.54 7.74
C ALA A 431 19.44 9.06 7.91
N THR A 432 20.15 9.68 6.97
CA THR A 432 20.27 11.13 6.89
C THR A 432 18.91 11.77 6.56
N PRO A 433 18.46 12.80 7.28
CA PRO A 433 17.19 13.47 6.99
C PRO A 433 17.14 14.07 5.58
N PRO A 434 15.97 14.05 4.93
CA PRO A 434 15.81 14.57 3.56
C PRO A 434 16.29 16.02 3.39
N ALA A 435 16.08 16.87 4.39
CA ALA A 435 16.52 18.27 4.33
C ALA A 435 18.07 18.43 4.24
N ILE A 436 18.81 17.51 4.85
CA ILE A 436 20.28 17.46 4.75
C ILE A 436 20.67 16.93 3.38
N GLU A 437 20.02 15.84 2.93
CA GLU A 437 20.29 15.21 1.64
C GLU A 437 20.02 16.17 0.47
N ASP A 438 18.91 16.90 0.51
CA ASP A 438 18.58 17.91 -0.50
C ASP A 438 19.58 19.06 -0.53
N SER A 439 20.06 19.51 0.65
CA SER A 439 21.08 20.54 0.74
C SER A 439 22.42 20.07 0.15
N VAL A 440 22.80 18.80 0.39
CA VAL A 440 24.01 18.21 -0.21
C VAL A 440 23.87 18.12 -1.72
N ARG A 441 22.72 17.62 -2.24
CA ARG A 441 22.46 17.56 -3.69
C ARG A 441 22.51 18.94 -4.36
N GLN A 442 21.96 19.97 -3.69
CA GLN A 442 22.03 21.33 -4.20
C GLN A 442 23.48 21.84 -4.27
N LEU A 443 24.33 21.54 -3.28
CA LEU A 443 25.75 21.89 -3.32
C LEU A 443 26.48 21.13 -4.46
N ASP A 444 26.21 19.86 -4.63
CA ASP A 444 26.78 19.06 -5.71
C ASP A 444 26.39 19.62 -7.08
N ASP A 445 25.13 20.01 -7.27
CA ASP A 445 24.65 20.63 -8.51
C ASP A 445 25.33 21.98 -8.76
N LEU A 446 25.44 22.85 -7.76
CA LEU A 446 26.16 24.11 -7.86
C LEU A 446 27.65 23.92 -8.19
N ALA A 447 28.30 22.91 -7.62
CA ALA A 447 29.71 22.58 -7.90
C ALA A 447 29.89 22.11 -9.36
N VAL A 448 28.90 21.37 -9.91
CA VAL A 448 28.91 20.97 -11.32
C VAL A 448 28.70 22.20 -12.22
N GLN A 449 27.74 23.07 -11.90
CA GLN A 449 27.50 24.31 -12.65
C GLN A 449 28.73 25.21 -12.62
N GLN A 450 29.36 25.42 -11.50
CA GLN A 450 30.60 26.21 -11.36
C GLN A 450 31.70 25.67 -12.26
N ARG A 451 31.93 24.36 -12.26
CA ARG A 451 32.96 23.70 -13.07
C ARG A 451 32.73 23.89 -14.58
N ILE A 452 31.44 23.85 -15.00
CA ILE A 452 31.09 24.08 -16.40
C ILE A 452 31.37 25.52 -16.79
N LEU A 453 30.91 26.50 -15.99
CA LEU A 453 31.09 27.93 -16.27
C LEU A 453 32.56 28.36 -16.20
N GLU A 454 33.37 27.82 -15.29
CA GLU A 454 34.82 28.07 -15.24
C GLU A 454 35.54 27.57 -16.52
N ARG A 455 35.10 26.41 -17.05
CA ARG A 455 35.63 25.87 -18.30
C ARG A 455 35.22 26.73 -19.51
N GLU A 456 34.02 27.26 -19.54
CA GLU A 456 33.55 28.20 -20.58
C GLU A 456 34.22 29.54 -20.45
N ALA A 457 34.44 30.04 -19.25
CA ALA A 457 35.20 31.27 -19.01
C ALA A 457 36.65 31.15 -19.50
N ALA A 458 37.28 29.97 -19.36
CA ALA A 458 38.63 29.73 -19.92
C ALA A 458 38.68 29.75 -21.45
N THR A 459 37.53 29.59 -22.11
CA THR A 459 37.43 29.70 -23.59
C THR A 459 37.02 31.08 -24.06
N GLY A 460 36.88 32.10 -23.15
CA GLY A 460 36.68 33.51 -23.49
C GLY A 460 35.26 34.06 -23.24
N THR A 461 34.36 33.29 -22.69
CA THR A 461 33.00 33.72 -22.35
C THR A 461 32.96 34.36 -20.95
N ASP A 462 32.35 35.54 -20.81
CA ASP A 462 32.28 36.20 -19.48
C ASP A 462 31.13 35.67 -18.64
N HIS A 463 31.43 34.95 -17.55
CA HIS A 463 30.48 34.38 -16.62
C HIS A 463 30.66 34.85 -15.17
N ARG A 464 31.35 36.00 -14.95
CA ARG A 464 31.75 36.49 -13.60
C ARG A 464 30.57 36.73 -12.68
N GLU A 465 29.46 37.32 -13.16
CA GLU A 465 28.29 37.59 -12.37
C GLU A 465 27.62 36.26 -11.91
N ARG A 466 27.47 35.30 -12.82
CA ARG A 466 26.88 34.02 -12.54
C ARG A 466 27.71 33.15 -11.60
N LEU A 467 29.04 33.18 -11.74
CA LEU A 467 29.96 32.52 -10.82
C LEU A 467 29.89 33.14 -9.41
N PHE A 468 29.75 34.46 -9.31
CA PHE A 468 29.58 35.16 -8.04
C PHE A 468 28.26 34.78 -7.38
N GLU A 469 27.15 34.69 -8.13
CA GLU A 469 25.86 34.22 -7.60
C GLU A 469 25.91 32.77 -7.11
N ILE A 470 26.56 31.86 -7.86
CA ILE A 470 26.75 30.48 -7.48
C ILE A 470 27.56 30.37 -6.19
N ALA A 471 28.67 31.10 -6.08
CA ALA A 471 29.48 31.13 -4.85
C ALA A 471 28.68 31.64 -3.66
N LYS A 472 27.86 32.69 -3.81
CA LYS A 472 26.98 33.20 -2.76
C LYS A 472 25.94 32.17 -2.33
N LYS A 473 25.23 31.56 -3.30
CA LYS A 473 24.27 30.49 -3.02
C LYS A 473 24.92 29.28 -2.34
N GLY A 474 26.15 28.93 -2.76
CA GLY A 474 26.93 27.88 -2.14
C GLY A 474 27.19 28.13 -0.64
N THR A 475 27.70 29.34 -0.30
CA THR A 475 27.97 29.71 1.09
C THR A 475 26.68 29.74 1.95
N ASP A 476 25.57 30.21 1.40
CA ASP A 476 24.25 30.20 2.09
C ASP A 476 23.77 28.77 2.38
N ILE A 477 23.89 27.86 1.39
CA ILE A 477 23.50 26.46 1.56
C ILE A 477 24.45 25.73 2.51
N GLU A 478 25.76 25.98 2.46
CA GLU A 478 26.75 25.42 3.39
C GLU A 478 26.47 25.81 4.83
N SER A 479 26.17 27.08 5.09
CA SER A 479 25.79 27.57 6.41
C SER A 479 24.52 26.90 6.92
N ARG A 480 23.51 26.76 6.04
CA ARG A 480 22.25 26.03 6.34
C ARG A 480 22.50 24.56 6.61
N LEU A 481 23.34 23.91 5.80
CA LEU A 481 23.70 22.49 5.98
C LEU A 481 24.40 22.24 7.32
N SER A 482 25.33 23.13 7.71
CA SER A 482 26.01 23.06 9.01
C SER A 482 25.03 23.18 10.17
N ALA A 483 24.10 24.14 10.11
CA ALA A 483 23.05 24.30 11.11
C ALA A 483 22.13 23.08 11.20
N LEU A 484 21.72 22.51 10.05
CA LEU A 484 20.90 21.31 9.99
C LEU A 484 21.62 20.08 10.58
N ARG A 485 22.90 19.89 10.27
CA ARG A 485 23.71 18.80 10.84
C ARG A 485 23.83 18.90 12.35
N THR A 486 24.14 20.07 12.88
CA THR A 486 24.23 20.31 14.33
C THR A 486 22.90 20.05 15.03
N ARG A 487 21.78 20.47 14.39
CA ARG A 487 20.46 20.20 14.92
C ARG A 487 20.14 18.70 14.91
N PHE A 488 20.44 18.01 13.82
CA PHE A 488 20.22 16.57 13.67
C PHE A 488 20.99 15.75 14.71
N GLU A 489 22.26 16.07 14.95
CA GLU A 489 23.06 15.41 15.98
C GLU A 489 22.45 15.57 17.39
N LYS A 490 22.00 16.79 17.73
CA LYS A 490 21.33 17.04 19.03
C LYS A 490 20.01 16.28 19.15
N GLU A 491 19.18 16.30 18.09
CA GLU A 491 17.92 15.54 18.08
C GLU A 491 18.18 14.03 18.24
N ARG A 492 19.17 13.49 17.55
CA ARG A 492 19.55 12.06 17.62
C ARG A 492 20.00 11.66 19.02
N ASP A 493 20.83 12.47 19.66
CA ASP A 493 21.33 12.19 21.00
C ASP A 493 20.20 12.23 22.04
N LEU A 494 19.29 13.20 21.95
CA LEU A 494 18.09 13.27 22.78
C LEU A 494 17.15 12.08 22.56
N VAL A 495 16.90 11.69 21.31
CA VAL A 495 16.07 10.51 20.97
C VAL A 495 16.67 9.23 21.56
N THR A 496 17.99 9.07 21.48
CA THR A 496 18.69 7.93 22.08
C THR A 496 18.52 7.92 23.60
N THR A 497 18.73 9.06 24.24
CA THR A 497 18.54 9.22 25.69
C THR A 497 17.10 8.90 26.12
N ILE A 498 16.11 9.41 25.40
CA ILE A 498 14.68 9.13 25.67
C ILE A 498 14.39 7.63 25.54
N ARG A 499 14.94 6.95 24.52
CA ARG A 499 14.76 5.51 24.33
C ARG A 499 15.37 4.70 25.47
N ASP A 500 16.57 5.05 25.90
CA ASP A 500 17.26 4.38 26.98
C ASP A 500 16.54 4.59 28.33
N LEU A 501 16.08 5.81 28.62
CA LEU A 501 15.29 6.12 29.82
C LEU A 501 13.97 5.35 29.85
N ARG A 502 13.27 5.23 28.70
CA ARG A 502 12.03 4.45 28.62
C ARG A 502 12.29 2.95 28.86
N THR A 503 13.35 2.40 28.29
CA THR A 503 13.74 0.99 28.49
C THR A 503 14.07 0.72 29.97
N GLN A 504 14.79 1.60 30.61
CA GLN A 504 15.10 1.51 32.05
C GLN A 504 13.84 1.60 32.92
N LEU A 505 12.91 2.46 32.59
CA LEU A 505 11.65 2.65 33.30
C LEU A 505 10.75 1.42 33.19
N GLU A 506 10.66 0.82 32.00
CA GLU A 506 9.92 -0.43 31.76
C GLU A 506 10.54 -1.60 32.53
N GLY A 507 11.87 -1.73 32.54
CA GLY A 507 12.59 -2.71 33.33
C GLY A 507 12.36 -2.53 34.84
N ALA A 508 12.35 -1.31 35.35
CA ALA A 508 12.08 -1.01 36.73
C ALA A 508 10.63 -1.31 37.13
N VAL A 509 9.64 -1.01 36.27
CA VAL A 509 8.23 -1.32 36.51
C VAL A 509 7.96 -2.83 36.43
N ALA A 510 8.57 -3.53 35.46
CA ALA A 510 8.46 -4.98 35.35
C ALA A 510 9.03 -5.71 36.57
N SER A 511 10.14 -5.22 37.14
CA SER A 511 10.73 -5.80 38.36
C SER A 511 9.93 -5.51 39.63
N GLN A 512 9.15 -4.44 39.68
CA GLN A 512 8.21 -4.15 40.78
C GLN A 512 6.93 -4.99 40.68
N ASN A 513 6.38 -5.18 39.47
CA ASN A 513 5.20 -6.01 39.24
C ASN A 513 5.50 -7.52 39.33
N GLY A 514 6.74 -7.96 39.18
CA GLY A 514 7.16 -9.36 39.35
C GLY A 514 7.17 -9.83 40.83
N LYS A 515 6.98 -8.91 41.80
CA LYS A 515 6.79 -9.23 43.25
C LYS A 515 5.32 -9.22 43.71
N GLY A 516 4.39 -8.88 42.82
CA GLY A 516 2.95 -8.95 43.06
C GLY A 516 2.34 -10.00 42.13
N SER A 517 1.87 -11.08 42.69
CA SER A 517 1.07 -12.14 42.03
C SER A 517 0.14 -11.55 40.99
N VAL A 518 0.23 -12.06 39.75
CA VAL A 518 -0.76 -11.84 38.71
C VAL A 518 -2.09 -12.44 39.18
N ALA A 519 -2.98 -11.61 39.66
CA ALA A 519 -4.38 -11.97 39.84
C ALA A 519 -5.04 -12.01 38.45
N THR A 520 -5.24 -13.20 37.93
CA THR A 520 -6.25 -13.48 36.91
C THR A 520 -7.63 -13.07 37.47
N PRO A 521 -8.52 -12.46 36.71
CA PRO A 521 -9.88 -12.23 37.16
C PRO A 521 -10.63 -13.56 37.25
N GLU A 522 -10.84 -14.01 38.44
CA GLU A 522 -11.76 -15.09 38.77
C GLU A 522 -13.19 -14.68 38.46
N ILE A 523 -13.81 -15.41 37.57
CA ILE A 523 -15.26 -15.45 37.40
C ILE A 523 -15.82 -16.36 38.49
N LEU A 524 -16.69 -15.77 39.29
CA LEU A 524 -17.50 -16.39 40.32
C LEU A 524 -18.05 -17.77 39.93
N GLY A 525 -17.81 -18.78 40.74
CA GLY A 525 -18.44 -20.09 40.65
C GLY A 525 -18.09 -21.02 41.81
N VAL A 526 -18.82 -20.90 42.88
CA VAL A 526 -19.27 -21.89 43.86
C VAL A 526 -18.33 -23.01 44.33
N ALA A 527 -18.14 -23.04 45.65
CA ALA A 527 -17.43 -23.96 46.49
C ALA A 527 -17.85 -25.44 46.40
N ALA A 528 -16.85 -26.32 46.52
CA ALA A 528 -17.01 -27.58 47.22
C ALA A 528 -15.68 -28.01 47.87
N GLU A 529 -15.74 -28.04 49.15
CA GLU A 529 -14.80 -28.48 50.17
C GLU A 529 -14.55 -30.01 50.13
N VAL A 530 -13.32 -30.50 50.05
CA VAL A 530 -12.90 -31.74 50.67
C VAL A 530 -11.41 -31.74 51.05
N ALA A 531 -11.16 -32.23 52.27
CA ALA A 531 -10.01 -32.24 53.12
C ALA A 531 -8.69 -32.86 52.59
N ALA A 532 -7.61 -32.37 53.20
CA ALA A 532 -6.24 -32.94 53.20
C ALA A 532 -6.14 -34.24 54.00
N PRO A 533 -5.05 -34.99 53.88
CA PRO A 533 -4.17 -35.04 55.07
C PRO A 533 -2.65 -34.98 54.79
N ALA A 534 -1.98 -34.74 55.88
CA ALA A 534 -0.62 -34.31 56.14
C ALA A 534 0.50 -35.38 56.05
N ALA A 535 1.72 -34.82 55.93
CA ALA A 535 2.99 -35.16 56.56
C ALA A 535 3.77 -36.43 56.13
N VAL A 536 5.06 -36.34 55.91
CA VAL A 536 6.12 -36.57 56.91
C VAL A 536 7.51 -36.30 56.29
N ALA A 537 8.37 -35.79 57.17
CA ALA A 537 9.73 -35.30 57.03
C ALA A 537 10.83 -36.38 56.69
N GLY A 538 12.00 -35.85 56.28
CA GLY A 538 13.26 -36.37 56.75
C GLY A 538 14.37 -36.56 55.71
N GLY A 539 15.56 -35.99 55.97
CA GLY A 539 16.81 -36.49 55.47
C GLY A 539 17.85 -35.44 55.05
N ALA A 540 18.84 -35.29 55.91
CA ALA A 540 19.97 -34.36 55.97
C ALA A 540 21.03 -34.47 54.87
N ALA A 541 21.84 -33.43 54.83
CA ALA A 541 23.02 -33.07 54.03
C ALA A 541 24.12 -34.13 53.91
N PRO A 542 25.19 -33.89 53.04
CA PRO A 542 26.26 -33.02 53.53
C PRO A 542 26.93 -32.11 52.45
N GLU A 543 27.60 -31.11 53.03
CA GLU A 543 28.46 -30.10 52.39
C GLU A 543 29.71 -30.68 51.70
N THR A 544 30.10 -30.06 50.57
CA THR A 544 31.50 -29.99 50.21
C THR A 544 31.83 -28.63 49.59
N SER A 545 32.68 -27.94 50.27
CA SER A 545 33.31 -26.67 49.93
C SER A 545 34.24 -26.76 48.72
N SER A 546 34.09 -25.84 47.75
CA SER A 546 35.22 -25.41 46.92
C SER A 546 35.10 -23.91 46.61
N THR A 547 36.00 -23.17 47.24
CA THR A 547 36.29 -21.75 47.03
C THR A 547 36.81 -21.49 45.64
N THR A 548 36.06 -20.66 44.88
CA THR A 548 36.63 -19.92 43.77
C THR A 548 36.14 -18.46 43.83
N ALA A 549 37.08 -17.54 44.00
CA ALA A 549 36.86 -16.10 44.09
C ALA A 549 36.26 -15.60 42.79
N THR A 550 34.96 -15.20 42.82
CA THR A 550 34.32 -14.46 41.78
C THR A 550 34.26 -13.00 42.20
N ALA A 551 34.86 -12.13 41.39
CA ALA A 551 34.76 -10.68 41.57
C ALA A 551 33.28 -10.26 41.66
N VAL A 552 32.95 -9.60 42.76
CA VAL A 552 31.63 -9.00 42.97
C VAL A 552 31.53 -7.80 42.02
N VAL A 553 30.79 -7.98 40.93
CA VAL A 553 30.26 -6.85 40.18
C VAL A 553 29.10 -6.29 41.02
N GLU A 554 29.30 -5.09 41.56
CA GLU A 554 28.29 -4.31 42.28
C GLU A 554 27.02 -4.27 41.44
N ALA A 555 25.93 -4.82 42.00
CA ALA A 555 24.61 -4.70 41.38
C ALA A 555 24.21 -3.22 41.32
N PRO A 556 23.72 -2.70 40.20
CA PRO A 556 23.31 -1.30 40.10
C PRO A 556 22.22 -1.02 41.11
N LYS A 557 22.39 0.07 41.87
CA LYS A 557 21.41 0.59 42.83
C LYS A 557 20.06 0.70 42.17
N PRO A 558 18.94 0.32 42.83
CA PRO A 558 17.60 0.49 42.30
C PRO A 558 17.35 1.98 42.01
N VAL A 559 17.30 2.34 40.76
CA VAL A 559 17.01 3.75 40.36
C VAL A 559 15.53 3.98 40.63
N ASP A 560 15.23 5.10 41.33
CA ASP A 560 13.85 5.47 41.66
C ASP A 560 13.06 5.77 40.35
N PRO A 561 11.93 5.07 40.09
CA PRO A 561 11.10 5.33 38.92
C PRO A 561 10.61 6.78 38.79
N SER A 562 10.50 7.50 39.90
CA SER A 562 10.11 8.92 39.91
C SER A 562 11.19 9.82 39.30
N GLU A 563 12.47 9.54 39.61
CA GLU A 563 13.60 10.26 39.05
C GLU A 563 13.78 10.00 37.56
N LEU A 564 13.57 8.74 37.11
CA LEU A 564 13.59 8.40 35.69
C LEU A 564 12.46 9.10 34.91
N ARG A 565 11.26 9.19 35.49
CA ARG A 565 10.14 9.91 34.85
C ARG A 565 10.42 11.41 34.71
N SER A 566 11.03 12.02 35.72
CA SER A 566 11.40 13.47 35.67
C SER A 566 12.45 13.72 34.58
N LYS A 567 13.49 12.90 34.51
CA LYS A 567 14.50 12.96 33.43
C LYS A 567 13.92 12.75 32.06
N LEU A 568 13.00 11.81 31.93
CA LEU A 568 12.28 11.53 30.66
C LEU A 568 11.46 12.75 30.22
N ALA A 569 10.67 13.33 31.13
CA ALA A 569 9.85 14.51 30.83
C ALA A 569 10.72 15.74 30.47
N GLN A 570 11.87 15.89 31.10
CA GLN A 570 12.82 16.95 30.75
C GLN A 570 13.37 16.74 29.33
N ALA A 571 13.87 15.54 29.03
CA ALA A 571 14.41 15.22 27.70
C ALA A 571 13.34 15.35 26.56
N GLU A 572 12.09 14.96 26.83
CA GLU A 572 10.99 15.17 25.92
C GLU A 572 10.66 16.65 25.68
N SER A 573 10.71 17.46 26.74
CA SER A 573 10.51 18.91 26.64
C SER A 573 11.63 19.61 25.87
N GLU A 574 12.89 19.21 26.11
CA GLU A 574 14.06 19.72 25.37
C GLU A 574 13.99 19.35 23.88
N LEU A 575 13.60 18.11 23.59
CA LEU A 575 13.40 17.65 22.22
C LEU A 575 12.29 18.43 21.51
N ALA A 576 11.14 18.61 22.15
CA ALA A 576 10.02 19.38 21.61
C ALA A 576 10.39 20.84 21.33
N ALA A 577 11.15 21.47 22.23
CA ALA A 577 11.65 22.84 22.05
C ALA A 577 12.63 22.95 20.87
N LEU A 578 13.48 21.92 20.65
CA LEU A 578 14.44 21.89 19.55
C LEU A 578 13.76 21.62 18.20
N GLN A 579 12.73 20.76 18.18
CA GLN A 579 12.04 20.31 16.97
C GLN A 579 11.04 21.34 16.41
N GLY A 580 10.37 22.09 17.27
CA GLY A 580 9.33 23.02 16.85
C GLY A 580 8.26 22.35 15.98
N GLU A 581 7.92 22.99 14.85
CA GLU A 581 6.90 22.44 13.91
C GLU A 581 7.44 21.38 12.93
N THR A 582 8.77 21.27 12.80
CA THR A 582 9.41 20.40 11.79
C THR A 582 10.46 19.48 12.43
N PRO A 583 10.06 18.35 13.04
CA PRO A 583 10.97 17.36 13.58
C PRO A 583 11.82 16.70 12.48
N MET A 584 13.12 16.50 12.76
CA MET A 584 14.01 15.75 11.87
C MET A 584 14.02 14.25 12.19
N ILE A 585 13.86 13.90 13.48
CA ILE A 585 13.79 12.50 13.95
C ILE A 585 12.58 12.37 14.88
N LEU A 586 11.78 11.34 14.66
CA LEU A 586 10.67 11.02 15.55
C LEU A 586 11.04 9.88 16.50
N VAL A 587 10.51 9.93 17.73
CA VAL A 587 10.84 8.98 18.81
C VAL A 587 10.01 7.71 18.72
N ALA A 588 8.75 7.85 18.34
CA ALA A 588 7.75 6.77 18.32
C ALA A 588 6.78 6.97 17.15
N VAL A 589 6.09 5.90 16.76
CA VAL A 589 5.01 5.98 15.77
C VAL A 589 3.83 6.70 16.40
N ASN A 590 3.58 7.90 15.92
CA ASN A 590 2.48 8.78 16.34
C ASN A 590 1.52 9.04 15.16
N SER A 591 0.51 9.86 15.39
CA SER A 591 -0.47 10.27 14.38
C SER A 591 0.15 10.99 13.18
N GLN A 592 1.24 11.75 13.39
CA GLN A 592 1.92 12.48 12.32
C GLN A 592 2.59 11.55 11.31
N ILE A 593 3.39 10.56 11.76
CA ILE A 593 4.04 9.58 10.85
C ILE A 593 2.99 8.82 10.06
N VAL A 594 1.92 8.39 10.72
CA VAL A 594 0.80 7.70 10.07
C VAL A 594 0.17 8.59 9.01
N GLY A 595 -0.07 9.87 9.32
CA GLY A 595 -0.56 10.85 8.36
C GLY A 595 0.37 11.05 7.17
N GLU A 596 1.68 11.08 7.40
CA GLU A 596 2.69 11.18 6.34
C GLU A 596 2.72 9.96 5.40
N VAL A 597 2.56 8.75 5.96
CA VAL A 597 2.46 7.52 5.15
C VAL A 597 1.24 7.58 4.25
N ILE A 598 0.08 7.91 4.81
CA ILE A 598 -1.18 8.01 4.05
C ILE A 598 -1.11 9.15 3.03
N SER A 599 -0.51 10.28 3.40
CA SER A 599 -0.26 11.40 2.49
C SER A 599 0.58 10.99 1.28
N ALA A 600 1.64 10.23 1.50
CA ALA A 600 2.49 9.72 0.42
C ALA A 600 1.73 8.76 -0.53
N TRP A 601 0.78 7.97 0.00
CA TRP A 601 0.00 7.03 -0.81
C TRP A 601 -1.17 7.68 -1.54
N THR A 602 -1.81 8.69 -0.92
CA THR A 602 -3.03 9.34 -1.44
C THR A 602 -2.76 10.66 -2.16
N GLY A 603 -1.63 11.30 -1.87
CA GLY A 603 -1.30 12.66 -2.33
C GLY A 603 -2.08 13.76 -1.58
N ILE A 604 -2.80 13.42 -0.48
CA ILE A 604 -3.52 14.40 0.34
C ILE A 604 -2.55 14.99 1.37
N PRO A 605 -2.40 16.31 1.48
CA PRO A 605 -1.48 16.92 2.45
C PRO A 605 -1.81 16.55 3.89
N VAL A 606 -0.81 16.22 4.70
CA VAL A 606 -0.95 15.82 6.12
C VAL A 606 -1.74 16.85 6.92
N GLY A 607 -1.46 18.16 6.71
CA GLY A 607 -2.17 19.23 7.42
C GLY A 607 -3.68 19.27 7.17
N LYS A 608 -4.18 18.73 6.06
CA LYS A 608 -5.62 18.58 5.81
C LYS A 608 -6.22 17.37 6.54
N MET A 609 -5.42 16.30 6.73
CA MET A 609 -5.86 15.09 7.43
C MET A 609 -5.90 15.25 8.93
N MET A 610 -5.00 16.07 9.49
CA MET A 610 -4.82 16.26 10.93
C MET A 610 -5.66 17.42 11.51
N LYS A 611 -6.30 18.23 10.65
CA LYS A 611 -7.21 19.28 11.12
C LYS A 611 -8.38 18.67 11.87
N ASP A 612 -8.76 19.33 12.98
CA ASP A 612 -9.97 18.98 13.72
C ASP A 612 -11.20 19.09 12.80
N GLU A 613 -11.84 17.96 12.59
CA GLU A 613 -13.01 17.84 11.72
C GLU A 613 -14.17 18.69 12.23
N ILE A 614 -14.31 18.78 13.56
CA ILE A 614 -15.38 19.54 14.19
C ILE A 614 -15.22 21.04 13.88
N SER A 615 -14.01 21.56 14.05
CA SER A 615 -13.71 22.98 13.78
C SER A 615 -13.89 23.31 12.29
N THR A 616 -13.51 22.39 11.41
CA THR A 616 -13.69 22.54 9.96
C THR A 616 -15.16 22.57 9.57
N VAL A 617 -15.99 21.70 10.15
CA VAL A 617 -17.45 21.65 9.88
C VAL A 617 -18.15 22.89 10.42
N LEU A 618 -17.78 23.38 11.59
CA LEU A 618 -18.36 24.59 12.18
C LEU A 618 -18.03 25.86 11.38
N SER A 619 -16.84 25.92 10.78
CA SER A 619 -16.41 27.05 9.94
C SER A 619 -16.69 26.86 8.44
N LEU A 620 -17.37 25.77 8.07
CA LEU A 620 -17.64 25.40 6.68
C LEU A 620 -18.33 26.51 5.85
N PRO A 621 -19.39 27.22 6.34
CA PRO A 621 -20.01 28.30 5.59
C PRO A 621 -19.04 29.42 5.21
N SER A 622 -18.16 29.78 6.13
CA SER A 622 -17.15 30.83 5.94
C SER A 622 -16.12 30.45 4.87
N PHE A 623 -15.61 29.23 4.93
CA PHE A 623 -14.64 28.72 3.94
C PHE A 623 -15.27 28.56 2.56
N LEU A 624 -16.49 28.04 2.47
CA LEU A 624 -17.20 27.91 1.20
C LEU A 624 -17.48 29.29 0.59
N GLY A 625 -17.85 30.28 1.42
CA GLY A 625 -18.13 31.66 0.97
C GLY A 625 -16.94 32.39 0.36
N GLN A 626 -15.72 31.97 0.67
CA GLN A 626 -14.51 32.50 0.02
C GLN A 626 -14.36 32.04 -1.44
N ARG A 627 -14.93 30.89 -1.81
CA ARG A 627 -14.86 30.34 -3.18
C ARG A 627 -16.16 30.54 -3.97
N VAL A 628 -17.30 30.45 -3.31
CA VAL A 628 -18.64 30.52 -3.90
C VAL A 628 -19.31 31.81 -3.47
N ILE A 629 -19.23 32.82 -4.32
CA ILE A 629 -19.69 34.17 -4.04
C ILE A 629 -21.19 34.33 -4.31
N GLY A 630 -21.91 34.96 -3.39
CA GLY A 630 -23.29 35.38 -3.60
C GLY A 630 -24.36 34.29 -3.34
N GLN A 631 -23.98 33.15 -2.79
CA GLN A 631 -24.87 32.00 -2.51
C GLN A 631 -24.93 31.66 -1.02
N ASN A 632 -24.77 32.59 -0.12
CA ASN A 632 -24.59 32.34 1.33
C ASN A 632 -25.74 31.47 1.92
N HIS A 633 -26.97 31.70 1.54
CA HIS A 633 -28.15 30.90 1.96
C HIS A 633 -27.97 29.42 1.59
N ALA A 634 -27.44 29.14 0.39
CA ALA A 634 -27.22 27.79 -0.09
C ALA A 634 -26.11 27.09 0.73
N LEU A 635 -25.01 27.82 0.97
CA LEU A 635 -23.87 27.33 1.74
C LEU A 635 -24.25 27.06 3.21
N GLU A 636 -25.09 27.87 3.80
CA GLU A 636 -25.63 27.65 5.15
C GLU A 636 -26.50 26.38 5.23
N ILE A 637 -27.44 26.17 4.30
CA ILE A 637 -28.31 24.99 4.25
C ILE A 637 -27.44 23.70 4.12
N ILE A 638 -26.47 23.71 3.21
CA ILE A 638 -25.55 22.58 2.99
C ILE A 638 -24.75 22.31 4.26
N SER A 639 -24.21 23.37 4.87
CA SER A 639 -23.37 23.25 6.07
C SER A 639 -24.16 22.75 7.28
N GLN A 640 -25.38 23.22 7.49
CA GLN A 640 -26.27 22.72 8.54
C GLN A 640 -26.57 21.24 8.39
N ARG A 641 -26.87 20.78 7.17
CA ARG A 641 -27.14 19.36 6.92
C ARG A 641 -25.92 18.49 7.21
N ILE A 642 -24.74 18.94 6.77
CA ILE A 642 -23.46 18.25 7.04
C ILE A 642 -23.18 18.22 8.55
N SER A 643 -23.39 19.32 9.26
CA SER A 643 -23.23 19.38 10.72
C SER A 643 -24.16 18.41 11.45
N THR A 644 -25.42 18.31 11.05
CA THR A 644 -26.39 17.35 11.63
C THR A 644 -25.95 15.91 11.43
N SER A 645 -25.47 15.57 10.24
CA SER A 645 -24.96 14.23 9.93
C SER A 645 -23.69 13.92 10.74
N ARG A 646 -22.76 14.88 10.87
CA ARG A 646 -21.52 14.68 11.65
C ARG A 646 -21.79 14.60 13.16
N ALA A 647 -22.82 15.24 13.65
CA ALA A 647 -23.31 15.08 15.01
C ALA A 647 -24.03 13.73 15.26
N ARG A 648 -24.16 12.87 14.22
CA ARG A 648 -24.88 11.59 14.25
C ARG A 648 -26.35 11.70 14.69
N LEU A 649 -27.00 12.79 14.33
CA LEU A 649 -28.40 13.02 14.62
C LEU A 649 -29.31 12.55 13.47
N ASP A 650 -28.73 12.20 12.34
CA ASP A 650 -29.43 11.66 11.16
C ASP A 650 -29.42 10.11 11.14
N ASP A 651 -30.24 9.57 10.23
CA ASP A 651 -30.26 8.12 9.94
C ASP A 651 -28.89 7.66 9.41
N PRO A 652 -28.18 6.76 10.12
CA PRO A 652 -26.83 6.32 9.75
C PRO A 652 -26.79 5.52 8.43
N ASN A 653 -27.95 5.12 7.91
CA ASN A 653 -28.04 4.34 6.67
C ASN A 653 -28.23 5.22 5.43
N LYS A 654 -28.29 6.54 5.56
CA LYS A 654 -28.45 7.46 4.43
C LYS A 654 -27.14 8.17 4.11
N PRO A 655 -26.98 8.70 2.87
CA PRO A 655 -25.90 9.62 2.54
C PRO A 655 -25.86 10.83 3.48
N ILE A 656 -24.68 11.43 3.69
CA ILE A 656 -24.49 12.63 4.53
C ILE A 656 -25.45 13.75 4.12
N GLY A 657 -25.69 13.91 2.82
CA GLY A 657 -26.67 14.84 2.31
C GLY A 657 -26.91 14.61 0.82
N VAL A 658 -28.16 14.84 0.41
CA VAL A 658 -28.56 14.82 -1.00
C VAL A 658 -29.13 16.19 -1.34
N PHE A 659 -28.46 16.92 -2.21
CA PHE A 659 -28.78 18.31 -2.55
C PHE A 659 -29.07 18.46 -4.03
N MET A 660 -30.15 19.14 -4.39
CA MET A 660 -30.43 19.55 -5.75
C MET A 660 -30.21 21.07 -5.87
N LEU A 661 -29.19 21.46 -6.62
CA LEU A 661 -28.85 22.85 -6.89
C LEU A 661 -29.57 23.32 -8.17
N VAL A 662 -30.55 24.18 -8.02
CA VAL A 662 -31.45 24.64 -9.10
C VAL A 662 -31.07 26.07 -9.48
N GLY A 663 -30.79 26.37 -10.74
CA GLY A 663 -30.49 27.72 -11.20
C GLY A 663 -29.77 27.81 -12.52
N PRO A 664 -29.53 29.02 -13.05
CA PRO A 664 -28.88 29.24 -14.34
C PRO A 664 -27.46 28.73 -14.38
N SER A 665 -26.87 28.65 -15.57
CA SER A 665 -25.48 28.27 -15.73
C SER A 665 -24.51 29.32 -15.15
N GLY A 666 -23.35 28.92 -14.66
CA GLY A 666 -22.31 29.84 -14.21
C GLY A 666 -22.54 30.53 -12.86
N VAL A 667 -23.50 30.08 -12.04
CA VAL A 667 -23.79 30.67 -10.72
C VAL A 667 -23.03 30.01 -9.55
N GLY A 668 -22.15 29.04 -9.84
CA GLY A 668 -21.29 28.40 -8.84
C GLY A 668 -21.74 27.01 -8.36
N LYS A 669 -22.72 26.35 -9.01
CA LYS A 669 -23.18 25.00 -8.63
C LYS A 669 -22.04 23.97 -8.60
N THR A 670 -21.28 23.84 -9.68
CA THR A 670 -20.14 22.91 -9.78
C THR A 670 -18.98 23.33 -8.86
N GLU A 671 -18.73 24.66 -8.70
CA GLU A 671 -17.70 25.18 -7.79
C GLU A 671 -18.01 24.82 -6.32
N THR A 672 -19.28 24.72 -5.94
CA THR A 672 -19.68 24.27 -4.60
C THR A 672 -19.28 22.81 -4.36
N ALA A 673 -19.49 21.94 -5.35
CA ALA A 673 -19.07 20.55 -5.24
C ALA A 673 -17.54 20.41 -5.13
N LEU A 674 -16.80 21.18 -5.93
CA LEU A 674 -15.33 21.25 -5.87
C LEU A 674 -14.86 21.77 -4.50
N ALA A 675 -15.44 22.85 -4.01
CA ALA A 675 -15.08 23.44 -2.72
C ALA A 675 -15.36 22.48 -1.55
N LEU A 676 -16.50 21.77 -1.57
CA LEU A 676 -16.84 20.77 -0.57
C LEU A 676 -15.87 19.58 -0.58
N SER A 677 -15.53 19.07 -1.77
CA SER A 677 -14.56 17.98 -1.91
C SER A 677 -13.18 18.39 -1.38
N ASP A 678 -12.74 19.61 -1.68
CA ASP A 678 -11.46 20.13 -1.21
C ASP A 678 -11.40 20.31 0.31
N LEU A 679 -12.46 20.82 0.91
CA LEU A 679 -12.53 21.13 2.34
C LEU A 679 -12.75 19.89 3.23
N LEU A 680 -13.66 18.99 2.82
CA LEU A 680 -14.08 17.86 3.65
C LEU A 680 -13.29 16.58 3.40
N TYR A 681 -12.84 16.38 2.14
CA TYR A 681 -12.20 15.12 1.73
C TYR A 681 -10.76 15.31 1.22
N GLY A 682 -10.19 16.50 1.42
CA GLY A 682 -8.76 16.75 1.25
C GLY A 682 -8.29 17.02 -0.18
N GLY A 683 -9.20 17.17 -1.14
CA GLY A 683 -8.82 17.56 -2.50
C GLY A 683 -9.90 17.30 -3.55
N GLU A 684 -9.75 17.96 -4.69
CA GLU A 684 -10.66 17.82 -5.84
C GLU A 684 -10.64 16.40 -6.44
N ARG A 685 -9.63 15.58 -6.13
CA ARG A 685 -9.56 14.17 -6.54
C ARG A 685 -10.68 13.30 -5.96
N ASN A 686 -11.28 13.71 -4.85
CA ASN A 686 -12.40 13.03 -4.21
C ASN A 686 -13.76 13.54 -4.68
N LEU A 687 -13.79 14.32 -5.76
CA LEU A 687 -15.00 14.63 -6.52
C LEU A 687 -15.21 13.56 -7.60
N ILE A 688 -16.37 12.91 -7.56
CA ILE A 688 -16.84 11.98 -8.60
C ILE A 688 -17.86 12.74 -9.43
N THR A 689 -17.50 13.12 -10.64
CA THR A 689 -18.40 13.86 -11.54
C THR A 689 -18.95 12.92 -12.58
N ILE A 690 -20.27 12.87 -12.65
CA ILE A 690 -21.05 12.13 -13.65
C ILE A 690 -21.88 13.14 -14.43
N ASN A 691 -21.62 13.27 -15.71
CA ASN A 691 -22.42 14.11 -16.60
C ASN A 691 -23.65 13.34 -17.05
N MET A 692 -24.82 13.72 -16.55
CA MET A 692 -26.06 12.99 -16.81
C MET A 692 -26.55 13.15 -18.25
N SER A 693 -25.99 14.07 -19.03
CA SER A 693 -26.25 14.17 -20.46
C SER A 693 -25.73 12.98 -21.29
N GLU A 694 -24.81 12.17 -20.73
CA GLU A 694 -24.33 10.92 -21.35
C GLU A 694 -25.28 9.76 -21.12
N PHE A 695 -26.29 9.91 -20.24
CA PHE A 695 -27.20 8.87 -19.79
C PHE A 695 -28.66 9.18 -20.19
N GLN A 696 -28.88 9.54 -21.47
CA GLN A 696 -30.19 9.89 -22.01
C GLN A 696 -31.03 8.68 -22.43
N GLU A 697 -30.41 7.51 -22.52
CA GLU A 697 -31.09 6.28 -22.98
C GLU A 697 -31.16 5.23 -21.85
N ALA A 698 -32.23 4.43 -21.83
CA ALA A 698 -32.49 3.44 -20.79
C ALA A 698 -31.36 2.38 -20.66
N HIS A 699 -30.74 2.00 -21.78
CA HIS A 699 -29.67 0.99 -21.75
C HIS A 699 -28.39 1.48 -21.05
N THR A 700 -28.19 2.79 -20.90
CA THR A 700 -27.01 3.36 -20.21
C THR A 700 -27.01 3.14 -18.68
N VAL A 701 -28.13 2.63 -18.12
CA VAL A 701 -28.19 2.15 -16.72
C VAL A 701 -27.10 1.15 -16.41
N SER A 702 -26.81 0.23 -17.36
CA SER A 702 -25.77 -0.78 -17.20
C SER A 702 -24.35 -0.18 -17.16
N THR A 703 -24.10 0.91 -17.88
CA THR A 703 -22.82 1.63 -17.82
C THR A 703 -22.58 2.26 -16.44
N LEU A 704 -23.65 2.74 -15.81
CA LEU A 704 -23.58 3.42 -14.51
C LEU A 704 -23.43 2.44 -13.34
N LYS A 705 -24.19 1.34 -13.37
CA LYS A 705 -24.30 0.33 -12.32
C LYS A 705 -23.34 -0.86 -12.54
N GLY A 706 -22.98 -1.16 -13.79
CA GLY A 706 -22.32 -2.39 -14.22
C GLY A 706 -23.28 -3.34 -14.95
N SER A 707 -22.77 -4.09 -15.91
CA SER A 707 -23.54 -5.03 -16.71
C SER A 707 -23.85 -6.32 -15.94
N PRO A 708 -25.10 -6.81 -15.95
CA PRO A 708 -25.44 -8.08 -15.33
C PRO A 708 -24.83 -9.28 -16.08
N PRO A 709 -24.77 -10.49 -15.46
CA PRO A 709 -24.25 -11.69 -16.08
C PRO A 709 -24.89 -12.00 -17.44
N GLY A 710 -24.06 -12.24 -18.45
CA GLY A 710 -24.50 -12.56 -19.80
C GLY A 710 -24.56 -11.39 -20.78
N TYR A 711 -24.31 -10.17 -20.34
CA TYR A 711 -24.22 -8.98 -21.18
C TYR A 711 -22.76 -8.57 -21.44
N VAL A 712 -22.54 -7.85 -22.56
CA VAL A 712 -21.22 -7.29 -22.90
C VAL A 712 -20.78 -6.31 -21.81
N GLY A 713 -19.52 -6.41 -21.35
CA GLY A 713 -19.01 -5.60 -20.21
C GLY A 713 -19.27 -6.20 -18.82
N TYR A 714 -19.75 -7.46 -18.75
CA TYR A 714 -19.81 -8.16 -17.45
C TYR A 714 -18.42 -8.32 -16.83
N GLY A 715 -18.28 -7.92 -15.56
CA GLY A 715 -16.99 -7.93 -14.85
C GLY A 715 -16.22 -6.61 -14.95
N GLU A 716 -16.62 -5.70 -15.84
CA GLU A 716 -16.17 -4.31 -15.84
C GLU A 716 -17.14 -3.53 -14.94
N GLY A 717 -16.76 -3.13 -13.74
CA GLY A 717 -17.66 -2.41 -12.83
C GLY A 717 -18.31 -1.18 -13.47
N GLY A 718 -19.47 -0.74 -12.96
CA GLY A 718 -20.13 0.48 -13.45
C GLY A 718 -19.33 1.74 -13.12
N VAL A 719 -19.44 2.78 -13.95
CA VAL A 719 -18.69 4.03 -13.78
C VAL A 719 -18.92 4.65 -12.40
N LEU A 720 -20.17 4.71 -11.94
CA LEU A 720 -20.53 5.26 -10.63
C LEU A 720 -20.17 4.28 -9.50
N THR A 721 -20.58 3.02 -9.63
CA THR A 721 -20.39 2.02 -8.56
C THR A 721 -18.91 1.78 -8.28
N GLU A 722 -18.09 1.66 -9.32
CA GLU A 722 -16.65 1.48 -9.16
C GLU A 722 -15.94 2.75 -8.63
N ALA A 723 -16.37 3.95 -9.07
CA ALA A 723 -15.82 5.19 -8.55
C ALA A 723 -16.10 5.39 -7.06
N VAL A 724 -17.32 5.07 -6.58
CA VAL A 724 -17.70 5.16 -5.16
C VAL A 724 -17.04 4.03 -4.36
N ARG A 725 -16.97 2.81 -4.89
CA ARG A 725 -16.26 1.70 -4.26
C ARG A 725 -14.80 2.04 -3.98
N ARG A 726 -14.14 2.71 -4.94
CA ARG A 726 -12.75 3.17 -4.77
C ARG A 726 -12.60 4.38 -3.87
N ARG A 727 -13.64 5.21 -3.76
CA ARG A 727 -13.63 6.47 -2.98
C ARG A 727 -14.93 6.61 -2.20
N PRO A 728 -15.12 5.85 -1.10
CA PRO A 728 -16.35 5.88 -0.31
C PRO A 728 -16.58 7.21 0.42
N TYR A 729 -15.51 7.98 0.65
CA TYR A 729 -15.57 9.34 1.19
C TYR A 729 -15.37 10.33 0.05
N ALA A 730 -16.45 10.71 -0.62
CA ALA A 730 -16.41 11.55 -1.81
C ALA A 730 -17.62 12.47 -1.91
N VAL A 731 -17.48 13.53 -2.70
CA VAL A 731 -18.61 14.28 -3.23
C VAL A 731 -18.99 13.68 -4.58
N VAL A 732 -20.23 13.24 -4.74
CA VAL A 732 -20.77 12.74 -6.01
C VAL A 732 -21.54 13.86 -6.66
N LEU A 733 -21.07 14.36 -7.78
CA LEU A 733 -21.73 15.40 -8.57
C LEU A 733 -22.41 14.77 -9.77
N LEU A 734 -23.73 14.84 -9.80
CA LEU A 734 -24.58 14.47 -10.93
C LEU A 734 -24.96 15.75 -11.67
N ASP A 735 -24.27 16.04 -12.76
CA ASP A 735 -24.44 17.31 -13.49
C ASP A 735 -25.51 17.18 -14.58
N GLU A 736 -26.36 18.21 -14.74
CA GLU A 736 -27.44 18.29 -15.74
C GLU A 736 -28.46 17.14 -15.64
N VAL A 737 -28.97 16.87 -14.43
CA VAL A 737 -29.86 15.73 -14.17
C VAL A 737 -31.18 15.75 -14.95
N GLU A 738 -31.62 16.91 -15.44
CA GLU A 738 -32.77 17.06 -16.31
C GLU A 738 -32.64 16.37 -17.67
N LYS A 739 -31.43 16.02 -18.08
CA LYS A 739 -31.13 15.36 -19.35
C LYS A 739 -31.12 13.84 -19.25
N ALA A 740 -31.10 13.30 -18.04
CA ALA A 740 -31.06 11.87 -17.82
C ALA A 740 -32.38 11.16 -18.13
N HIS A 741 -32.26 9.89 -18.59
CA HIS A 741 -33.45 9.05 -18.75
C HIS A 741 -34.10 8.77 -17.39
N PRO A 742 -35.45 8.73 -17.29
CA PRO A 742 -36.16 8.45 -16.02
C PRO A 742 -35.68 7.16 -15.31
N ASP A 743 -35.38 6.09 -16.04
CA ASP A 743 -34.93 4.83 -15.47
C ASP A 743 -33.55 4.95 -14.80
N VAL A 744 -32.70 5.83 -15.31
CA VAL A 744 -31.42 6.16 -14.69
C VAL A 744 -31.62 6.85 -13.36
N LEU A 745 -32.60 7.77 -13.28
CA LEU A 745 -32.92 8.47 -12.03
C LEU A 745 -33.53 7.53 -10.97
N GLU A 746 -34.24 6.48 -11.39
CA GLU A 746 -34.84 5.49 -10.48
C GLU A 746 -33.78 4.70 -9.70
N LEU A 747 -32.57 4.50 -10.24
CA LEU A 747 -31.46 3.84 -9.52
C LEU A 747 -31.10 4.56 -8.22
N PHE A 748 -31.21 5.89 -8.21
CA PHE A 748 -30.83 6.69 -7.07
C PHE A 748 -31.85 6.65 -5.91
N TYR A 749 -33.06 6.10 -6.09
CA TYR A 749 -33.99 5.95 -4.97
C TYR A 749 -33.43 5.07 -3.87
N GLN A 750 -32.77 3.96 -4.23
CA GLN A 750 -32.13 3.09 -3.25
C GLN A 750 -30.96 3.79 -2.54
N VAL A 751 -30.19 4.56 -3.28
CA VAL A 751 -29.08 5.33 -2.73
C VAL A 751 -29.56 6.37 -1.73
N PHE A 752 -30.61 7.13 -2.07
CA PHE A 752 -31.11 8.20 -1.21
C PHE A 752 -31.84 7.68 0.04
N ASP A 753 -32.52 6.51 -0.05
CA ASP A 753 -33.26 5.93 1.06
C ASP A 753 -32.44 5.02 1.95
N LYS A 754 -31.54 4.20 1.35
CA LYS A 754 -30.79 3.16 2.04
C LYS A 754 -29.27 3.39 2.05
N GLY A 755 -28.76 4.39 1.32
CA GLY A 755 -27.33 4.64 1.19
C GLY A 755 -26.55 3.53 0.51
N MET A 756 -27.20 2.68 -0.27
CA MET A 756 -26.57 1.53 -0.93
C MET A 756 -27.10 1.37 -2.37
N MET A 757 -26.24 0.83 -3.23
CA MET A 757 -26.59 0.42 -4.59
C MET A 757 -25.91 -0.93 -4.89
N GLU A 758 -26.65 -1.88 -5.44
CA GLU A 758 -26.04 -3.11 -5.96
C GLU A 758 -25.40 -2.87 -7.32
N ASP A 759 -24.18 -3.35 -7.53
CA ASP A 759 -23.52 -3.35 -8.85
C ASP A 759 -24.07 -4.45 -9.77
N GLY A 760 -23.52 -4.57 -10.99
CA GLY A 760 -23.90 -5.60 -11.96
C GLY A 760 -23.58 -7.04 -11.51
N GLU A 761 -22.70 -7.24 -10.53
CA GLU A 761 -22.34 -8.53 -9.96
C GLU A 761 -23.14 -8.85 -8.67
N GLY A 762 -24.02 -7.96 -8.21
CA GLY A 762 -24.80 -8.10 -6.99
C GLY A 762 -24.01 -7.78 -5.72
N ARG A 763 -22.92 -7.00 -5.80
CA ARG A 763 -22.24 -6.45 -4.64
C ARG A 763 -22.92 -5.19 -4.19
N GLU A 764 -23.07 -5.03 -2.90
CA GLU A 764 -23.57 -3.80 -2.29
C GLU A 764 -22.47 -2.74 -2.24
N ILE A 765 -22.71 -1.58 -2.86
CA ILE A 765 -21.81 -0.43 -2.86
C ILE A 765 -22.35 0.61 -1.88
N ASP A 766 -21.52 1.01 -0.92
CA ASP A 766 -21.90 1.90 0.17
C ASP A 766 -21.72 3.38 -0.21
N PHE A 767 -22.80 4.17 -0.10
CA PHE A 767 -22.86 5.62 -0.35
C PHE A 767 -23.03 6.44 0.94
N LYS A 768 -23.06 5.81 2.14
CA LYS A 768 -23.38 6.49 3.40
C LYS A 768 -22.44 7.63 3.75
N ASN A 769 -21.18 7.50 3.34
CA ASN A 769 -20.15 8.52 3.58
C ASN A 769 -20.01 9.53 2.43
N THR A 770 -20.92 9.52 1.45
CA THR A 770 -20.90 10.45 0.32
C THR A 770 -21.81 11.65 0.55
N ILE A 771 -21.45 12.77 -0.07
CA ILE A 771 -22.32 13.94 -0.26
C ILE A 771 -22.75 13.93 -1.72
N ILE A 772 -24.04 13.85 -1.99
CA ILE A 772 -24.57 13.78 -3.35
C ILE A 772 -25.12 15.14 -3.75
N ILE A 773 -24.59 15.69 -4.83
CA ILE A 773 -25.02 16.99 -5.37
C ILE A 773 -25.54 16.76 -6.78
N LEU A 774 -26.78 17.13 -7.00
CA LEU A 774 -27.43 17.15 -8.31
C LEU A 774 -27.49 18.59 -8.79
N THR A 775 -27.15 18.86 -10.04
CA THR A 775 -27.35 20.19 -10.63
C THR A 775 -28.40 20.13 -11.71
N THR A 776 -29.17 21.18 -11.80
CA THR A 776 -30.18 21.35 -12.85
C THR A 776 -30.31 22.80 -13.28
N ASN A 777 -30.56 22.99 -14.57
CA ASN A 777 -30.91 24.27 -15.16
C ASN A 777 -32.42 24.41 -15.35
N ALA A 778 -33.22 23.44 -14.93
CA ALA A 778 -34.69 23.47 -15.02
C ALA A 778 -35.25 24.64 -14.21
N GLY A 779 -36.23 25.36 -14.76
CA GLY A 779 -36.89 26.51 -14.13
C GLY A 779 -36.06 27.79 -14.18
N THR A 780 -35.00 27.89 -14.99
CA THR A 780 -34.15 29.09 -15.14
C THR A 780 -34.97 30.29 -15.58
N ASP A 781 -35.90 30.13 -16.53
CA ASP A 781 -36.76 31.24 -17.03
C ASP A 781 -37.67 31.79 -15.93
N THR A 782 -38.24 30.93 -15.13
CA THR A 782 -39.08 31.32 -13.96
C THR A 782 -38.22 32.00 -12.92
N MET A 783 -37.03 31.51 -12.65
CA MET A 783 -36.08 32.14 -11.73
C MET A 783 -35.63 33.54 -12.26
N ALA A 784 -35.32 33.66 -13.54
CA ALA A 784 -34.90 34.92 -14.15
C ALA A 784 -36.00 35.99 -14.02
N LYS A 785 -37.25 35.61 -14.23
CA LYS A 785 -38.42 36.51 -14.07
C LYS A 785 -38.62 36.95 -12.61
N LEU A 786 -38.56 35.99 -11.68
CA LEU A 786 -38.77 36.27 -10.24
C LEU A 786 -37.63 37.07 -9.61
N CYS A 787 -36.43 36.89 -10.14
CA CYS A 787 -35.25 37.59 -9.66
C CYS A 787 -34.96 38.88 -10.49
N ALA A 788 -35.82 39.29 -11.46
CA ALA A 788 -35.60 40.47 -12.32
C ALA A 788 -35.50 41.74 -11.51
N ASP A 789 -36.37 41.92 -10.54
CA ASP A 789 -36.42 43.09 -9.65
C ASP A 789 -35.97 42.69 -8.24
N ARG A 790 -35.06 43.51 -7.68
CA ARG A 790 -34.46 43.25 -6.36
C ARG A 790 -35.45 43.47 -5.19
N GLU A 791 -36.36 44.37 -5.36
CA GLU A 791 -37.32 44.75 -4.31
C GLU A 791 -38.45 43.71 -4.17
N THR A 792 -38.79 43.04 -5.25
CA THR A 792 -39.90 42.03 -5.28
C THR A 792 -39.39 40.59 -5.28
N MET A 793 -38.07 40.38 -5.23
CA MET A 793 -37.46 39.06 -5.27
C MET A 793 -37.87 38.22 -4.06
N PRO A 794 -38.48 37.04 -4.26
CA PRO A 794 -38.81 36.11 -3.16
C PRO A 794 -37.58 35.62 -2.43
N GLY A 795 -37.68 35.38 -1.12
CA GLY A 795 -36.64 34.68 -0.37
C GLY A 795 -36.43 33.24 -0.87
N PRO A 796 -35.39 32.54 -0.40
CA PRO A 796 -35.03 31.20 -0.87
C PRO A 796 -36.22 30.21 -0.82
N ASP A 797 -37.01 30.18 0.25
CA ASP A 797 -38.19 29.33 0.40
C ASP A 797 -39.31 29.66 -0.59
N GLY A 798 -39.47 30.95 -0.88
CA GLY A 798 -40.42 31.44 -1.88
C GLY A 798 -40.01 30.99 -3.29
N LEU A 799 -38.71 31.05 -3.61
CA LEU A 799 -38.18 30.56 -4.88
C LEU A 799 -38.38 29.04 -5.02
N VAL A 800 -38.10 28.25 -3.97
CA VAL A 800 -38.33 26.80 -3.97
C VAL A 800 -39.81 26.47 -4.25
N LYS A 801 -40.76 27.20 -3.60
CA LYS A 801 -42.19 27.02 -3.84
C LYS A 801 -42.58 27.36 -5.27
N ALA A 802 -42.00 28.41 -5.85
CA ALA A 802 -42.27 28.82 -7.21
C ALA A 802 -41.69 27.90 -8.27
N LEU A 803 -40.52 27.32 -8.01
CA LEU A 803 -39.83 26.38 -8.91
C LEU A 803 -40.41 24.97 -8.88
N LYS A 804 -41.02 24.56 -7.76
CA LYS A 804 -41.53 23.19 -7.58
C LYS A 804 -42.51 22.74 -8.69
N PRO A 805 -43.44 23.53 -9.21
CA PRO A 805 -44.31 23.16 -10.32
C PRO A 805 -43.55 22.87 -11.62
N GLU A 806 -42.49 23.63 -11.92
CA GLU A 806 -41.66 23.44 -13.10
C GLU A 806 -40.81 22.15 -12.95
N LEU A 807 -40.24 21.93 -11.79
CA LEU A 807 -39.47 20.72 -11.49
C LEU A 807 -40.33 19.45 -11.52
N ASN A 808 -41.59 19.53 -11.09
CA ASN A 808 -42.54 18.41 -11.14
C ASN A 808 -42.94 18.00 -12.58
N LYS A 809 -42.70 18.86 -13.58
CA LYS A 809 -42.87 18.51 -14.99
C LYS A 809 -41.79 17.58 -15.51
N ILE A 810 -40.59 17.67 -14.92
CA ILE A 810 -39.39 16.94 -15.35
C ILE A 810 -39.12 15.75 -14.44
N PHE A 811 -39.24 15.94 -13.13
CA PHE A 811 -38.91 14.97 -12.11
C PHE A 811 -40.13 14.44 -11.38
N LYS A 812 -40.19 13.15 -11.10
CA LYS A 812 -41.25 12.55 -10.29
C LYS A 812 -41.27 13.20 -8.88
N PRO A 813 -42.44 13.51 -8.29
CA PRO A 813 -42.53 14.08 -6.93
C PRO A 813 -41.80 13.23 -5.87
N ALA A 814 -41.84 11.91 -6.04
CA ALA A 814 -41.13 10.97 -5.17
C ALA A 814 -39.59 11.14 -5.18
N PHE A 815 -39.01 11.55 -6.32
CA PHE A 815 -37.59 11.84 -6.46
C PHE A 815 -37.22 13.14 -5.72
N LEU A 816 -38.02 14.20 -5.97
CA LEU A 816 -37.78 15.50 -5.33
C LEU A 816 -37.97 15.49 -3.80
N GLY A 817 -38.85 14.61 -3.28
CA GLY A 817 -39.08 14.47 -1.84
C GLY A 817 -37.91 13.87 -1.04
N ARG A 818 -36.89 13.33 -1.72
CA ARG A 818 -35.71 12.66 -1.09
C ARG A 818 -34.49 13.54 -0.99
N MET A 819 -34.57 14.78 -1.46
CA MET A 819 -33.42 15.69 -1.52
C MET A 819 -33.78 17.10 -1.04
N VAL A 820 -32.76 17.83 -0.66
CA VAL A 820 -32.89 19.24 -0.29
C VAL A 820 -32.76 20.10 -1.56
N MET A 821 -33.84 20.78 -1.96
CA MET A 821 -33.81 21.67 -3.11
C MET A 821 -33.26 23.04 -2.68
N ILE A 822 -32.24 23.51 -3.37
CA ILE A 822 -31.52 24.75 -3.08
C ILE A 822 -31.51 25.63 -4.34
N PRO A 823 -32.19 26.79 -4.32
CA PRO A 823 -32.14 27.73 -5.45
C PRO A 823 -30.79 28.46 -5.46
N TYR A 824 -30.14 28.50 -6.60
CA TYR A 824 -28.92 29.29 -6.85
C TYR A 824 -29.28 30.55 -7.61
N MET A 825 -29.13 31.66 -6.93
CA MET A 825 -29.50 32.96 -7.47
C MET A 825 -28.59 33.43 -8.60
N PRO A 826 -29.09 34.17 -9.60
CA PRO A 826 -28.28 34.79 -10.62
C PRO A 826 -27.20 35.69 -10.03
N VAL A 827 -25.98 35.61 -10.55
CA VAL A 827 -24.85 36.45 -10.11
C VAL A 827 -24.96 37.82 -10.74
N ARG A 828 -24.93 38.88 -9.94
CA ARG A 828 -25.08 40.28 -10.39
C ARG A 828 -24.15 41.20 -9.63
N ASP A 829 -23.93 42.39 -10.24
CA ASP A 829 -23.30 43.60 -9.65
C ASP A 829 -22.03 43.26 -8.82
N GLU A 830 -22.05 43.60 -7.53
CA GLU A 830 -20.89 43.44 -6.65
C GLU A 830 -20.42 41.98 -6.52
N ASN A 831 -21.34 41.00 -6.55
CA ASN A 831 -20.93 39.58 -6.53
C ASN A 831 -20.14 39.18 -7.78
N LEU A 832 -20.54 39.72 -8.95
CA LEU A 832 -19.80 39.52 -10.21
C LEU A 832 -18.39 40.13 -10.13
N LYS A 833 -18.28 41.35 -9.59
CA LYS A 833 -16.99 42.03 -9.39
C LYS A 833 -16.10 41.27 -8.43
N GLN A 834 -16.65 40.70 -7.36
CA GLN A 834 -15.89 39.83 -6.45
C GLN A 834 -15.39 38.56 -7.14
N ILE A 835 -16.21 37.93 -7.99
CA ILE A 835 -15.79 36.76 -8.78
C ILE A 835 -14.64 37.13 -9.74
N ILE A 836 -14.74 38.29 -10.42
CA ILE A 836 -13.69 38.79 -11.31
C ILE A 836 -12.38 38.97 -10.53
N ARG A 837 -12.43 39.63 -9.36
CA ARG A 837 -11.25 39.80 -8.48
C ARG A 837 -10.65 38.45 -8.06
N LEU A 838 -11.49 37.48 -7.72
CA LEU A 838 -11.04 36.13 -7.33
C LEU A 838 -10.33 35.41 -8.48
N LYS A 839 -10.86 35.52 -9.71
CA LYS A 839 -10.25 34.93 -10.91
C LYS A 839 -8.96 35.64 -11.31
N LEU A 840 -8.92 36.95 -11.27
CA LEU A 840 -7.70 37.72 -11.49
C LEU A 840 -6.64 37.38 -10.43
N GLY A 841 -7.01 37.21 -9.17
CA GLY A 841 -6.09 36.76 -8.10
C GLY A 841 -5.52 35.36 -8.34
N LYS A 842 -6.30 34.44 -8.93
CA LYS A 842 -5.78 33.11 -9.34
C LYS A 842 -4.75 33.26 -10.49
N ILE A 843 -5.01 34.12 -11.46
CA ILE A 843 -4.07 34.42 -12.57
C ILE A 843 -2.80 35.07 -12.03
N GLN A 844 -2.93 36.05 -11.17
CA GLN A 844 -1.83 36.77 -10.52
C GLN A 844 -0.89 35.82 -9.79
N ARG A 845 -1.46 34.92 -8.96
CA ARG A 845 -0.69 33.91 -8.24
C ARG A 845 0.04 32.96 -9.19
N ARG A 846 -0.61 32.50 -10.26
CA ARG A 846 0.00 31.61 -11.27
C ARG A 846 1.17 32.28 -11.99
N ILE A 847 1.06 33.56 -12.35
CA ILE A 847 2.15 34.32 -12.98
C ILE A 847 3.32 34.50 -12.01
N GLN A 848 3.01 34.84 -10.76
CA GLN A 848 4.02 34.97 -9.70
C GLN A 848 4.77 33.67 -9.42
N GLU A 849 4.05 32.53 -9.34
CA GLU A 849 4.66 31.22 -9.09
C GLU A 849 5.56 30.77 -10.25
N ASN A 850 5.10 30.93 -11.49
CA ASN A 850 5.79 30.39 -12.66
C ASN A 850 6.88 31.31 -13.22
N HIS A 851 6.67 32.63 -13.17
CA HIS A 851 7.53 33.62 -13.83
C HIS A 851 8.18 34.59 -12.86
N LYS A 852 7.80 34.59 -11.57
CA LYS A 852 8.28 35.54 -10.54
C LYS A 852 7.97 37.03 -10.89
N ILE A 853 6.89 37.26 -11.63
CA ILE A 853 6.46 38.57 -12.11
C ILE A 853 5.21 38.97 -11.33
N ASP A 854 5.19 40.24 -10.87
CA ASP A 854 4.04 40.79 -10.17
C ASP A 854 3.02 41.34 -11.20
N LEU A 855 1.85 40.72 -11.27
CA LEU A 855 0.72 41.24 -12.02
C LEU A 855 -0.07 42.19 -11.14
N THR A 856 -0.25 43.45 -11.59
CA THR A 856 -1.09 44.43 -10.94
C THR A 856 -2.19 44.92 -11.90
N TYR A 857 -3.35 45.27 -11.39
CA TYR A 857 -4.45 45.76 -12.23
C TYR A 857 -5.24 46.85 -11.51
N ASP A 858 -5.86 47.70 -12.31
CA ASP A 858 -6.65 48.83 -11.84
C ASP A 858 -8.11 48.43 -11.54
N GLY A 859 -8.77 49.05 -10.58
CA GLY A 859 -10.18 48.82 -10.27
C GLY A 859 -11.12 48.99 -11.47
N ALA A 860 -10.76 49.91 -12.40
CA ALA A 860 -11.45 50.13 -13.66
C ALA A 860 -11.50 48.88 -14.56
N LEU A 861 -10.49 47.99 -14.48
CA LEU A 861 -10.46 46.71 -15.19
C LEU A 861 -11.62 45.81 -14.75
N VAL A 862 -11.85 45.70 -13.43
CA VAL A 862 -12.93 44.89 -12.86
C VAL A 862 -14.28 45.40 -13.34
N ASP A 863 -14.48 46.76 -13.36
CA ASP A 863 -15.73 47.38 -13.77
C ASP A 863 -15.98 47.18 -15.27
N GLU A 864 -14.94 47.25 -16.10
CA GLU A 864 -15.06 47.05 -17.56
C GLU A 864 -15.33 45.56 -17.90
N VAL A 865 -14.66 44.62 -17.23
CA VAL A 865 -14.95 43.18 -17.39
C VAL A 865 -16.40 42.89 -16.96
N ALA A 866 -16.85 43.49 -15.85
CA ALA A 866 -18.23 43.34 -15.38
C ALA A 866 -19.27 43.93 -16.39
N LYS A 867 -18.98 45.06 -17.00
CA LYS A 867 -19.83 45.63 -18.07
C LYS A 867 -19.98 44.75 -19.29
N ARG A 868 -18.88 44.06 -19.67
CA ARG A 868 -18.86 43.13 -20.82
C ARG A 868 -19.60 41.83 -20.52
N CYS A 869 -19.80 41.48 -19.26
CA CYS A 869 -20.59 40.33 -18.79
C CYS A 869 -22.09 40.66 -18.71
N THR A 870 -22.70 41.10 -19.80
CA THR A 870 -24.12 41.55 -19.83
C THR A 870 -25.14 40.41 -19.89
N GLU A 871 -24.75 39.20 -20.25
CA GLU A 871 -25.61 38.04 -20.36
C GLU A 871 -25.87 37.39 -19.02
N VAL A 872 -27.05 37.51 -18.47
CA VAL A 872 -27.45 36.91 -17.19
C VAL A 872 -27.45 35.38 -17.25
N GLU A 873 -27.66 34.79 -18.43
CA GLU A 873 -27.74 33.34 -18.63
C GLU A 873 -26.39 32.64 -18.56
N SER A 874 -25.28 33.31 -18.94
CA SER A 874 -23.96 32.73 -18.93
C SER A 874 -23.16 32.97 -17.64
N GLY A 875 -23.57 33.86 -16.77
CA GLY A 875 -23.01 34.10 -15.43
C GLY A 875 -21.50 34.25 -15.40
N ALA A 876 -20.85 33.61 -14.43
CA ALA A 876 -19.40 33.65 -14.25
C ALA A 876 -18.60 32.93 -15.34
N ARG A 877 -19.23 32.14 -16.23
CA ARG A 877 -18.53 31.52 -17.38
C ARG A 877 -18.11 32.57 -18.40
N ASN A 878 -18.90 33.65 -18.54
CA ASN A 878 -18.53 34.72 -19.43
C ASN A 878 -17.30 35.51 -18.96
N VAL A 879 -17.09 35.62 -17.66
CA VAL A 879 -15.84 36.15 -17.06
C VAL A 879 -14.64 35.33 -17.50
N ASP A 880 -14.73 34.00 -17.43
CA ASP A 880 -13.64 33.11 -17.87
C ASP A 880 -13.33 33.27 -19.35
N ASN A 881 -14.37 33.34 -20.18
CA ASN A 881 -14.23 33.56 -21.62
C ASN A 881 -13.52 34.90 -21.93
N ILE A 882 -13.93 35.97 -21.26
CA ILE A 882 -13.31 37.29 -21.45
C ILE A 882 -11.84 37.27 -21.01
N LEU A 883 -11.56 36.76 -19.80
CA LEU A 883 -10.17 36.69 -19.29
C LEU A 883 -9.29 35.79 -20.14
N THR A 884 -9.79 34.66 -20.60
CA THR A 884 -9.03 33.68 -21.38
C THR A 884 -8.78 34.12 -22.83
N ASN A 885 -9.80 34.73 -23.44
CA ASN A 885 -9.72 35.10 -24.88
C ASN A 885 -9.19 36.50 -25.15
N THR A 886 -9.13 37.37 -24.13
CA THR A 886 -8.62 38.73 -24.32
C THR A 886 -7.38 39.03 -23.48
N LEU A 887 -7.46 38.88 -22.15
CA LEU A 887 -6.42 39.31 -21.24
C LEU A 887 -5.20 38.33 -21.23
N LEU A 888 -5.42 37.04 -21.14
CA LEU A 888 -4.32 36.06 -21.09
C LEU A 888 -3.48 36.00 -22.37
N PRO A 889 -4.04 36.06 -23.61
CA PRO A 889 -3.22 36.05 -24.83
C PRO A 889 -2.28 37.26 -24.94
N ASP A 890 -2.73 38.41 -24.50
CA ASP A 890 -1.91 39.62 -24.56
C ASP A 890 -0.80 39.63 -23.51
N ILE A 891 -1.11 39.20 -22.27
CA ILE A 891 -0.09 38.98 -21.23
C ILE A 891 0.94 37.92 -21.71
N SER A 892 0.48 36.83 -22.31
CA SER A 892 1.37 35.78 -22.83
C SER A 892 2.28 36.30 -23.94
N ARG A 893 1.77 37.14 -24.83
CA ARG A 893 2.57 37.76 -25.90
C ARG A 893 3.65 38.69 -25.35
N GLN A 894 3.34 39.50 -24.34
CA GLN A 894 4.31 40.36 -23.67
C GLN A 894 5.40 39.55 -22.95
N LEU A 895 4.99 38.52 -22.17
CA LEU A 895 5.91 37.63 -21.50
C LEU A 895 6.88 36.94 -22.47
N LEU A 896 6.35 36.39 -23.56
CA LEU A 896 7.17 35.71 -24.56
C LEU A 896 8.08 36.67 -25.32
N SER A 897 7.63 37.91 -25.62
CA SER A 897 8.48 38.93 -26.29
C SER A 897 9.59 39.42 -25.38
N SER A 898 9.34 39.64 -24.09
CA SER A 898 10.37 40.00 -23.11
C SER A 898 11.39 38.87 -22.91
N MET A 899 10.93 37.63 -22.82
CA MET A 899 11.81 36.45 -22.73
C MET A 899 12.67 36.31 -23.99
N ALA A 900 12.13 36.59 -25.19
CA ALA A 900 12.87 36.54 -26.44
C ALA A 900 13.90 37.68 -26.57
N ALA A 901 13.60 38.86 -25.97
CA ALA A 901 14.51 39.99 -25.92
C ALA A 901 15.58 39.88 -24.83
N GLY A 902 15.46 38.88 -23.92
CA GLY A 902 16.37 38.74 -22.78
C GLY A 902 16.21 39.81 -21.71
N GLU A 903 15.10 40.56 -21.74
CA GLU A 903 14.79 41.61 -20.76
C GLU A 903 14.13 41.00 -19.52
N ALA A 904 14.64 41.26 -18.32
CA ALA A 904 14.06 40.82 -17.07
C ALA A 904 12.84 41.70 -16.72
N MET A 905 11.63 41.15 -16.94
CA MET A 905 10.39 41.81 -16.55
C MET A 905 10.06 41.46 -15.11
N SER A 906 9.92 42.42 -14.20
CA SER A 906 9.59 42.20 -12.80
C SER A 906 8.10 42.44 -12.48
N ARG A 907 7.41 43.23 -13.31
CA ARG A 907 6.02 43.65 -13.08
C ARG A 907 5.29 43.85 -14.38
N ILE A 908 4.00 43.52 -14.41
CA ILE A 908 3.03 43.83 -15.48
C ILE A 908 1.87 44.57 -14.83
N ASN A 909 1.58 45.77 -15.35
CA ASN A 909 0.39 46.53 -14.92
C ASN A 909 -0.65 46.52 -16.02
N VAL A 910 -1.87 46.09 -15.71
CA VAL A 910 -2.98 46.08 -16.67
C VAL A 910 -3.94 47.21 -16.32
N SER A 911 -4.13 48.13 -17.24
CA SER A 911 -5.03 49.26 -17.11
C SER A 911 -6.00 49.32 -18.31
N ILE A 912 -6.93 50.24 -18.28
CA ILE A 912 -7.91 50.47 -19.35
C ILE A 912 -7.59 51.74 -20.13
N GLY A 913 -7.50 51.65 -21.45
CA GLY A 913 -7.35 52.77 -22.35
C GLY A 913 -8.65 53.58 -22.49
N ASN A 914 -8.53 54.82 -23.05
CA ASN A 914 -9.67 55.70 -23.27
C ASN A 914 -10.72 55.12 -24.26
N ASP A 915 -10.35 54.14 -25.03
CA ASP A 915 -11.18 53.39 -25.98
C ASP A 915 -11.80 52.13 -25.39
N GLY A 916 -11.56 51.87 -24.10
CA GLY A 916 -12.00 50.64 -23.40
C GLY A 916 -11.13 49.43 -23.70
N SER A 917 -10.02 49.53 -24.41
CA SER A 917 -9.09 48.43 -24.64
C SER A 917 -8.19 48.19 -23.42
N PHE A 918 -7.71 46.95 -23.26
CA PHE A 918 -6.74 46.61 -22.22
C PHE A 918 -5.35 47.12 -22.62
N VAL A 919 -4.73 47.91 -21.76
CA VAL A 919 -3.38 48.48 -21.93
C VAL A 919 -2.45 47.82 -20.92
N TYR A 920 -1.34 47.28 -21.38
CA TYR A 920 -0.35 46.57 -20.59
C TYR A 920 0.91 47.43 -20.46
N GLN A 921 1.38 47.68 -19.25
CA GLN A 921 2.57 48.49 -18.93
C GLN A 921 3.53 47.70 -18.04
#